data_251b3559cde4d4e434674cb613864532
#
_entry.id   251b3559cde4d4e434674cb613864532
#
_cell.length_a   1.000
_cell.length_b   1.000
_cell.length_c   1.000
_cell.angle_alpha   90.00
_cell.angle_beta   90.00
_cell.angle_gamma   90.00
#
_symmetry.space_group_name_H-M   'P 1'
#
loop_
_entity.id
_entity.type
_entity.pdbx_description
1 polymer ?
#
loop_
_entity_poly.entity_id
_entity_poly.type
_entity_poly.pdbx_seq_one_letter_code
_entity_poly.pdbx_strand_id
1 'polypeptide(L)'
;MQVLNVRMGRRPTISKQALSLMLLGASAGLHAQALLPTDIEVVRVETRDAAIIQRLAVDQGHLIVDRRKGLVVFDADAKARDNLRSMGLNWTIDQEATRALTSAQARFGNQLSSIPGFSCYRTVSETKTRLAALALQYPTFAEVVDIGDTWEKSSGHPSGGEDLLVLKLGNSAVLGDKPKVFVMSSVHAREYTPAELTLRFAEMLLANKDTDPEIAWMLDHQEFHFLVHANPDGRKQAETGLSWRKNTNTAYCSAGSTSRGADLNRNWPFKWGSVPNDGGSSSSACDYTYRGPLAASEPETQATIAYVRGIFGDHRGPGDTDPADTDTPGLFFDLHSYSQLVLWPWGWTNNSAPNAAALESLGRRFAKLNSYTPQAIIDLYPTDGTTADTVYGELGVASYSFEFGTAFFQDCALFENNILPNNLAALKLASRAARAPYQVAHGPDVDSVQLVPDIALPGEVVMLYARADDTRFSNANGGTQTAQPVASALGWIGTPPWMPGATASAATAVDGNFDTPVEVVQAPLSTTGLPLGRHLAWVQARDADAQDGPWSAGFITVADANSIGTLSGTVRSVATGLPIAGAQFGAASYRALTDGTGHYERRLPVGAYQPTVSAPEFESQTLPTVSIVGGSAATLDISLYALCDRLTVDAENGNQNWTPQLPWAITSAPTTQTGSRAFTDSPSGNYGNSLNLSLTSPAIDLSGYQQVVLSFDSYCDTEAGWDFGNVETSVDGGSTWSTPLWRCSGDPTLRHVSLNLPALDNISNARVRFRFTTDTNTVDDGWYVDNIRVIAGGAACRSTQTGEFADGFE
;
A
#
# COMPACT_ATOMS: atom_id res chain seq x y z
N MET A 1 54.05 -32.77 21.45
CA MET A 1 54.51 -33.07 22.85
C MET A 1 53.69 -32.18 23.76
N GLN A 2 52.83 -32.61 24.43
CA GLN A 2 52.41 -33.50 25.45
C GLN A 2 50.90 -33.67 25.45
N VAL A 3 50.50 -34.90 25.50
CA VAL A 3 49.15 -35.42 25.70
C VAL A 3 48.87 -35.39 27.21
N LEU A 4 47.68 -35.00 27.60
CA LEU A 4 47.12 -35.39 28.88
C LEU A 4 45.65 -35.76 28.74
N ASN A 5 45.39 -37.05 28.92
CA ASN A 5 44.11 -37.71 29.18
C ASN A 5 43.60 -37.43 30.59
N VAL A 6 42.33 -37.16 30.75
CA VAL A 6 41.63 -37.42 32.04
C VAL A 6 40.19 -37.89 31.80
N ARG A 7 39.97 -39.08 32.11
CA ARG A 7 38.91 -39.99 32.54
C ARG A 7 37.48 -39.48 32.68
N MET A 8 36.57 -40.30 32.17
CA MET A 8 35.11 -40.40 32.46
C MET A 8 34.86 -40.65 33.98
N GLY A 9 33.87 -39.94 34.49
CA GLY A 9 33.28 -40.19 35.80
C GLY A 9 31.78 -40.55 35.65
N ARG A 10 31.35 -41.56 36.35
CA ARG A 10 30.08 -42.29 36.30
C ARG A 10 28.89 -41.45 36.75
N ARG A 11 27.71 -41.75 36.12
CA ARG A 11 26.36 -41.34 36.59
C ARG A 11 26.01 -42.00 37.93
N PRO A 12 25.27 -41.34 38.79
CA PRO A 12 24.46 -42.03 39.82
C PRO A 12 22.97 -42.06 39.39
N THR A 13 22.41 -43.24 39.56
CA THR A 13 21.02 -43.59 39.55
C THR A 13 20.30 -42.96 40.74
N ILE A 14 19.08 -42.33 40.49
CA ILE A 14 18.21 -41.91 41.58
C ILE A 14 16.95 -42.76 41.58
N SER A 15 16.70 -43.31 42.75
CA SER A 15 15.52 -44.10 43.13
C SER A 15 14.26 -43.26 43.26
N LYS A 16 13.12 -43.89 42.93
CA LYS A 16 11.78 -43.42 43.25
C LYS A 16 11.53 -43.49 44.76
N GLN A 17 11.10 -42.38 45.37
CA GLN A 17 10.11 -42.44 46.49
C GLN A 17 9.56 -41.06 46.86
N ALA A 18 8.25 -41.07 47.15
CA ALA A 18 7.47 -40.19 48.00
C ALA A 18 6.90 -38.89 47.39
N LEU A 19 5.67 -39.05 47.00
CA LEU A 19 4.58 -38.07 46.91
C LEU A 19 4.31 -37.45 48.30
N SER A 20 4.37 -36.12 48.40
CA SER A 20 3.74 -35.38 49.50
C SER A 20 3.13 -34.10 48.94
N LEU A 21 1.80 -34.02 49.03
CA LEU A 21 1.00 -32.83 48.77
C LEU A 21 1.43 -31.69 49.71
N MET A 22 1.79 -30.54 49.11
CA MET A 22 1.61 -29.22 49.73
C MET A 22 0.80 -28.37 48.77
N LEU A 23 -0.47 -28.15 49.12
CA LEU A 23 -1.28 -27.06 48.60
C LEU A 23 -0.68 -25.75 49.11
N LEU A 24 0.00 -25.03 48.27
CA LEU A 24 0.23 -23.59 48.41
C LEU A 24 -0.72 -22.90 47.48
N GLY A 25 -1.66 -22.15 48.04
CA GLY A 25 -2.62 -21.34 47.31
C GLY A 25 -1.90 -20.31 46.44
N ALA A 26 -1.92 -20.54 45.15
CA ALA A 26 -1.70 -19.48 44.21
C ALA A 26 -3.01 -18.67 44.16
N SER A 27 -2.99 -17.50 44.80
CA SER A 27 -3.95 -16.44 44.50
C SER A 27 -3.74 -16.07 43.05
N ALA A 28 -4.53 -16.67 42.16
CA ALA A 28 -4.73 -16.14 40.82
C ALA A 28 -5.33 -14.75 41.02
N GLY A 29 -4.48 -13.74 40.87
CA GLY A 29 -4.95 -12.40 40.64
C GLY A 29 -5.78 -12.46 39.36
N LEU A 30 -7.10 -12.38 39.55
CA LEU A 30 -7.98 -11.96 38.46
C LEU A 30 -7.47 -10.57 38.04
N HIS A 31 -6.66 -10.53 36.97
CA HIS A 31 -6.58 -9.35 36.17
C HIS A 31 -7.99 -9.18 35.62
N ALA A 32 -8.72 -8.23 36.20
CA ALA A 32 -9.95 -7.75 35.60
C ALA A 32 -9.55 -7.32 34.18
N GLN A 33 -9.96 -8.11 33.18
CA GLN A 33 -9.99 -7.61 31.79
C GLN A 33 -10.80 -6.33 31.86
N ALA A 34 -10.13 -5.19 31.66
CA ALA A 34 -10.82 -3.94 31.40
C ALA A 34 -11.56 -4.19 30.08
N LEU A 35 -12.84 -4.54 30.20
CA LEU A 35 -13.75 -4.50 29.07
C LEU A 35 -13.63 -3.09 28.52
N LEU A 36 -13.34 -2.96 27.22
CA LEU A 36 -13.48 -1.70 26.52
C LEU A 36 -14.86 -1.12 26.88
N PRO A 37 -14.99 0.21 26.96
CA PRO A 37 -16.27 0.81 27.23
C PRO A 37 -17.26 0.25 26.21
N THR A 38 -18.20 -0.56 26.66
CA THR A 38 -19.27 -1.15 25.83
C THR A 38 -20.26 -0.09 25.33
N ASP A 39 -19.90 1.17 25.44
CA ASP A 39 -20.74 2.35 25.29
C ASP A 39 -20.23 3.33 24.23
N ILE A 40 -19.30 2.91 23.35
CA ILE A 40 -18.89 3.72 22.20
C ILE A 40 -19.77 3.36 21.01
N GLU A 41 -20.40 4.38 20.40
CA GLU A 41 -21.22 4.28 19.22
C GLU A 41 -20.70 5.22 18.16
N VAL A 42 -20.68 4.80 16.90
CA VAL A 42 -20.40 5.70 15.77
C VAL A 42 -21.65 6.54 15.52
N VAL A 43 -21.51 7.85 15.59
CA VAL A 43 -22.63 8.78 15.41
C VAL A 43 -22.45 9.61 14.14
N ARG A 44 -23.58 9.88 13.48
CA ARG A 44 -23.70 10.76 12.33
C ARG A 44 -24.45 12.02 12.77
N VAL A 45 -23.81 13.19 12.63
CA VAL A 45 -24.38 14.51 13.00
C VAL A 45 -24.57 15.31 11.72
N GLU A 46 -25.77 15.78 11.48
CA GLU A 46 -26.09 16.65 10.34
C GLU A 46 -25.79 18.12 10.71
N THR A 47 -24.73 18.67 10.16
CA THR A 47 -24.39 20.10 10.33
C THR A 47 -23.48 20.60 9.21
N ARG A 48 -23.66 21.86 8.83
CA ARG A 48 -22.76 22.63 7.95
C ARG A 48 -22.14 23.82 8.68
N ASP A 49 -22.50 24.01 9.94
CA ASP A 49 -22.00 25.10 10.75
C ASP A 49 -20.53 24.87 11.14
N ALA A 50 -19.66 25.72 10.61
CA ALA A 50 -18.21 25.61 10.85
C ALA A 50 -17.84 25.73 12.34
N ALA A 51 -18.58 26.54 13.12
CA ALA A 51 -18.32 26.68 14.54
C ALA A 51 -18.69 25.42 15.33
N ILE A 52 -19.78 24.75 14.93
CA ILE A 52 -20.17 23.46 15.50
C ILE A 52 -19.14 22.38 15.15
N ILE A 53 -18.74 22.28 13.87
CA ILE A 53 -17.73 21.33 13.42
C ILE A 53 -16.43 21.56 14.20
N GLN A 54 -15.98 22.79 14.32
CA GLN A 54 -14.78 23.16 15.08
C GLN A 54 -14.87 22.72 16.54
N ARG A 55 -16.00 23.00 17.20
CA ARG A 55 -16.22 22.59 18.59
C ARG A 55 -16.22 21.07 18.74
N LEU A 56 -16.89 20.35 17.87
CA LEU A 56 -16.87 18.88 17.88
C LEU A 56 -15.46 18.34 17.66
N ALA A 57 -14.64 18.95 16.78
CA ALA A 57 -13.27 18.55 16.54
C ALA A 57 -12.39 18.68 17.78
N VAL A 58 -12.54 19.79 18.54
CA VAL A 58 -11.81 20.01 19.79
C VAL A 58 -12.26 19.01 20.88
N ASP A 59 -13.57 18.81 20.99
CA ASP A 59 -14.16 17.92 22.03
C ASP A 59 -13.83 16.44 21.78
N GLN A 60 -13.86 15.98 20.53
CA GLN A 60 -13.72 14.56 20.16
C GLN A 60 -12.30 14.19 19.68
N GLY A 61 -11.54 15.16 19.21
CA GLY A 61 -10.18 14.98 18.73
C GLY A 61 -10.04 14.28 17.38
N HIS A 62 -11.14 13.79 16.80
CA HIS A 62 -11.17 13.20 15.47
C HIS A 62 -12.60 13.25 14.91
N LEU A 63 -12.74 13.71 13.68
CA LEU A 63 -14.01 13.76 12.95
C LEU A 63 -13.78 13.38 11.49
N ILE A 64 -14.74 12.69 10.90
CA ILE A 64 -14.91 12.66 9.44
C ILE A 64 -15.90 13.77 9.09
N VAL A 65 -15.51 14.68 8.21
CA VAL A 65 -16.34 15.80 7.81
C VAL A 65 -16.62 15.75 6.32
N ASP A 66 -17.85 15.42 5.94
CA ASP A 66 -18.34 15.57 4.57
C ASP A 66 -19.10 16.91 4.43
N ARG A 67 -18.38 17.95 4.00
CA ARG A 67 -18.94 19.30 3.84
C ARG A 67 -20.00 19.35 2.73
N ARG A 68 -19.93 18.47 1.71
CA ARG A 68 -20.91 18.46 0.60
C ARG A 68 -22.24 17.90 1.10
N LYS A 69 -22.19 16.80 1.84
CA LYS A 69 -23.38 16.20 2.46
C LYS A 69 -23.85 16.95 3.72
N GLY A 70 -22.99 17.78 4.33
CA GLY A 70 -23.24 18.42 5.62
C GLY A 70 -23.29 17.40 6.75
N LEU A 71 -22.41 16.41 6.69
CA LEU A 71 -22.37 15.28 7.61
C LEU A 71 -21.04 15.26 8.38
N VAL A 72 -21.13 15.03 9.69
CA VAL A 72 -19.99 14.79 10.57
C VAL A 72 -20.15 13.43 11.24
N VAL A 73 -19.11 12.59 11.18
CA VAL A 73 -19.14 11.24 11.74
C VAL A 73 -17.98 11.08 12.72
N PHE A 74 -18.23 10.47 13.89
CA PHE A 74 -17.19 10.17 14.88
C PHE A 74 -17.63 9.13 15.90
N ASP A 75 -16.66 8.56 16.63
CA ASP A 75 -16.88 7.61 17.72
C ASP A 75 -17.29 8.37 18.98
N ALA A 76 -18.51 8.18 19.44
CA ALA A 76 -19.11 8.90 20.58
C ALA A 76 -19.28 7.97 21.79
N ASP A 77 -18.66 8.33 22.90
CA ASP A 77 -18.96 7.79 24.22
C ASP A 77 -20.23 8.45 24.81
N ALA A 78 -20.64 8.04 26.01
CA ALA A 78 -21.80 8.58 26.69
C ALA A 78 -21.70 10.11 26.89
N LYS A 79 -20.50 10.62 27.23
CA LYS A 79 -20.25 12.07 27.42
C LYS A 79 -20.41 12.83 26.12
N ALA A 80 -19.89 12.30 25.03
CA ALA A 80 -20.02 12.88 23.70
C ALA A 80 -21.48 12.97 23.27
N ARG A 81 -22.26 11.91 23.47
CA ARG A 81 -23.73 11.91 23.18
C ARG A 81 -24.49 12.89 24.05
N ASP A 82 -24.12 13.04 25.33
CA ASP A 82 -24.72 14.05 26.21
C ASP A 82 -24.37 15.47 25.76
N ASN A 83 -23.16 15.70 25.27
CA ASN A 83 -22.77 16.98 24.68
C ASN A 83 -23.59 17.29 23.42
N LEU A 84 -23.79 16.32 22.53
CA LEU A 84 -24.65 16.51 21.35
C LEU A 84 -26.09 16.92 21.73
N ARG A 85 -26.66 16.26 22.76
CA ARG A 85 -27.99 16.62 23.30
C ARG A 85 -28.00 18.05 23.85
N SER A 86 -26.98 18.43 24.63
CA SER A 86 -26.87 19.78 25.21
C SER A 86 -26.75 20.87 24.15
N MET A 87 -26.13 20.57 23.02
CA MET A 87 -25.98 21.47 21.87
C MET A 87 -27.22 21.49 20.99
N GLY A 88 -28.22 20.64 21.26
CA GLY A 88 -29.48 20.58 20.47
C GLY A 88 -29.26 20.06 19.05
N LEU A 89 -28.23 19.28 18.80
CA LEU A 89 -27.89 18.74 17.49
C LEU A 89 -28.71 17.50 17.17
N ASN A 90 -29.12 17.36 15.92
CA ASN A 90 -29.67 16.11 15.40
C ASN A 90 -28.57 15.15 15.07
N TRP A 91 -28.68 13.93 15.52
CA TRP A 91 -27.71 12.88 15.24
C TRP A 91 -28.38 11.50 15.21
N THR A 92 -27.76 10.57 14.53
CA THR A 92 -28.17 9.16 14.44
C THR A 92 -27.00 8.25 14.72
N ILE A 93 -27.28 7.02 15.18
CA ILE A 93 -26.24 6.00 15.36
C ILE A 93 -26.05 5.28 14.04
N ASP A 94 -24.81 5.22 13.58
CA ASP A 94 -24.38 4.33 12.50
C ASP A 94 -24.32 2.91 13.05
N GLN A 95 -25.35 2.13 12.84
CA GLN A 95 -25.47 0.76 13.37
C GLN A 95 -24.44 -0.19 12.78
N GLU A 96 -24.01 0.02 11.55
CA GLU A 96 -23.04 -0.83 10.85
C GLU A 96 -21.63 -0.51 11.31
N ALA A 97 -21.23 0.75 11.30
CA ALA A 97 -19.94 1.17 11.81
C ALA A 97 -19.78 0.84 13.31
N THR A 98 -20.84 1.02 14.11
CA THR A 98 -20.84 0.63 15.52
C THR A 98 -20.69 -0.89 15.70
N ARG A 99 -21.35 -1.72 14.88
CA ARG A 99 -21.17 -3.17 14.89
C ARG A 99 -19.77 -3.58 14.45
N ALA A 100 -19.22 -2.93 13.44
CA ALA A 100 -17.84 -3.17 13.01
C ALA A 100 -16.85 -2.86 14.13
N LEU A 101 -17.02 -1.72 14.80
CA LEU A 101 -16.22 -1.31 15.97
C LEU A 101 -16.33 -2.33 17.12
N THR A 102 -17.53 -2.76 17.47
CA THR A 102 -17.77 -3.67 18.60
C THR A 102 -17.46 -5.14 18.27
N SER A 103 -17.60 -5.59 17.02
CA SER A 103 -17.26 -6.95 16.61
C SER A 103 -15.74 -7.18 16.57
N ALA A 104 -14.97 -6.17 16.24
CA ALA A 104 -13.51 -6.19 16.40
C ALA A 104 -13.11 -6.42 17.87
N GLN A 105 -13.83 -5.82 18.80
CA GLN A 105 -13.65 -5.96 20.24
C GLN A 105 -13.99 -7.36 20.80
N ALA A 106 -14.94 -8.07 20.19
CA ALA A 106 -15.37 -9.40 20.64
C ALA A 106 -14.38 -10.53 20.27
N ARG A 107 -13.35 -10.26 19.47
CA ARG A 107 -12.38 -11.26 19.00
C ARG A 107 -11.19 -11.51 19.94
N PHE A 108 -11.20 -10.99 21.16
CA PHE A 108 -10.15 -11.22 22.16
C PHE A 108 -10.10 -12.70 22.58
N GLY A 109 -9.42 -13.52 21.77
CA GLY A 109 -9.12 -14.92 22.06
C GLY A 109 -7.65 -15.11 22.44
N ASN A 110 -7.26 -16.28 22.95
CA ASN A 110 -5.94 -16.68 23.45
C ASN A 110 -4.80 -16.53 22.42
N GLN A 111 -4.57 -15.32 21.91
CA GLN A 111 -3.48 -15.01 20.97
C GLN A 111 -2.20 -14.76 21.75
N LEU A 112 -1.10 -15.43 21.37
CA LEU A 112 0.20 -15.38 22.06
C LEU A 112 1.13 -14.30 21.53
N SER A 113 0.80 -13.66 20.40
CA SER A 113 1.59 -12.61 19.77
C SER A 113 0.67 -11.56 19.15
N SER A 114 1.20 -10.34 18.95
CA SER A 114 0.46 -9.18 18.42
C SER A 114 -0.62 -8.66 19.36
N ILE A 115 -1.32 -7.59 18.96
CA ILE A 115 -2.40 -7.02 19.77
C ILE A 115 -3.57 -8.01 19.82
N PRO A 116 -4.09 -8.38 21.00
CA PRO A 116 -5.19 -9.32 21.12
C PRO A 116 -6.40 -8.92 20.26
N GLY A 117 -6.89 -9.87 19.45
CA GLY A 117 -7.96 -9.64 18.47
C GLY A 117 -7.54 -9.02 17.15
N PHE A 118 -6.28 -8.57 17.04
CA PHE A 118 -5.73 -7.86 15.85
C PHE A 118 -4.36 -8.42 15.49
N SER A 119 -4.33 -9.63 14.95
CA SER A 119 -3.09 -10.40 14.68
C SER A 119 -2.12 -9.74 13.69
N CYS A 120 -2.58 -8.78 12.93
CA CYS A 120 -1.77 -8.05 11.96
C CYS A 120 -1.00 -6.87 12.56
N TYR A 121 -1.28 -6.45 13.80
CA TYR A 121 -0.64 -5.30 14.44
C TYR A 121 0.25 -5.72 15.58
N ARG A 122 1.53 -5.35 15.50
CA ARG A 122 2.53 -5.60 16.52
C ARG A 122 2.32 -4.70 17.75
N THR A 123 2.66 -5.23 18.90
CA THR A 123 2.80 -4.46 20.15
C THR A 123 4.05 -3.59 20.10
N VAL A 124 4.16 -2.61 21.01
CA VAL A 124 5.39 -1.79 21.18
C VAL A 124 6.60 -2.70 21.43
N SER A 125 6.46 -3.73 22.25
CA SER A 125 7.56 -4.67 22.56
C SER A 125 8.00 -5.47 21.34
N GLU A 126 7.07 -5.98 20.56
CA GLU A 126 7.36 -6.72 19.31
C GLU A 126 7.98 -5.80 18.27
N THR A 127 7.51 -4.55 18.16
CA THR A 127 8.10 -3.52 17.30
C THR A 127 9.55 -3.24 17.67
N LYS A 128 9.87 -2.98 18.95
CA LYS A 128 11.25 -2.77 19.43
C LYS A 128 12.15 -3.98 19.09
N THR A 129 11.64 -5.18 19.33
CA THR A 129 12.36 -6.42 18.99
C THR A 129 12.63 -6.51 17.48
N ARG A 130 11.65 -6.14 16.67
CA ARG A 130 11.79 -6.16 15.21
C ARG A 130 12.76 -5.11 14.68
N LEU A 131 12.75 -3.88 15.22
CA LEU A 131 13.71 -2.84 14.86
C LEU A 131 15.15 -3.31 15.12
N ALA A 132 15.42 -3.88 16.29
CA ALA A 132 16.73 -4.45 16.64
C ALA A 132 17.12 -5.59 15.69
N ALA A 133 16.18 -6.46 15.35
CA ALA A 133 16.42 -7.57 14.41
C ALA A 133 16.76 -7.07 13.01
N LEU A 134 16.10 -6.01 12.51
CA LEU A 134 16.39 -5.42 11.21
C LEU A 134 17.80 -4.80 11.18
N ALA A 135 18.20 -4.08 12.22
CA ALA A 135 19.55 -3.52 12.31
C ALA A 135 20.64 -4.61 12.33
N LEU A 136 20.38 -5.74 13.00
CA LEU A 136 21.29 -6.89 13.01
C LEU A 136 21.33 -7.61 11.65
N GLN A 137 20.19 -7.72 10.97
CA GLN A 137 20.08 -8.41 9.68
C GLN A 137 20.70 -7.61 8.53
N TYR A 138 20.62 -6.28 8.58
CA TYR A 138 21.04 -5.37 7.52
C TYR A 138 22.03 -4.29 8.04
N PRO A 139 23.18 -4.66 8.61
CA PRO A 139 24.06 -3.71 9.33
C PRO A 139 24.63 -2.58 8.47
N THR A 140 24.68 -2.74 7.14
CA THR A 140 25.09 -1.69 6.20
C THR A 140 23.96 -0.73 5.85
N PHE A 141 22.71 -1.17 6.05
CA PHE A 141 21.52 -0.44 5.61
C PHE A 141 20.63 0.06 6.74
N ALA A 142 20.74 -0.49 7.94
CA ALA A 142 19.82 -0.21 9.04
C ALA A 142 20.54 0.04 10.36
N GLU A 143 20.10 1.09 11.07
CA GLU A 143 20.58 1.47 12.40
C GLU A 143 19.38 1.88 13.26
N VAL A 144 19.38 1.52 14.55
CA VAL A 144 18.40 2.00 15.53
C VAL A 144 19.03 3.11 16.32
N VAL A 145 18.40 4.28 16.35
CA VAL A 145 18.84 5.47 17.07
C VAL A 145 17.84 5.75 18.19
N ASP A 146 18.33 5.86 19.41
CA ASP A 146 17.58 6.35 20.56
C ASP A 146 17.61 7.89 20.53
N ILE A 147 16.44 8.52 20.40
CA ILE A 147 16.33 10.00 20.29
C ILE A 147 15.85 10.65 21.57
N GLY A 148 15.50 9.88 22.59
CA GLY A 148 15.08 10.37 23.90
C GLY A 148 14.06 9.47 24.60
N ASP A 149 13.53 9.99 25.68
CA ASP A 149 12.67 9.25 26.61
C ASP A 149 11.23 9.75 26.55
N THR A 150 10.26 8.83 26.77
CA THR A 150 8.86 9.19 27.02
C THR A 150 8.68 9.89 28.37
N TRP A 151 7.47 10.45 28.61
CA TRP A 151 7.15 11.07 29.87
C TRP A 151 7.28 10.10 31.07
N GLU A 152 6.81 8.87 30.96
CA GLU A 152 6.91 7.88 32.03
C GLU A 152 8.36 7.59 32.38
N LYS A 153 9.23 7.45 31.40
CA LYS A 153 10.66 7.20 31.61
C LYS A 153 11.37 8.43 32.20
N SER A 154 11.18 9.61 31.61
CA SER A 154 11.78 10.87 32.04
C SER A 154 11.37 11.28 33.45
N SER A 155 10.13 10.99 33.87
CA SER A 155 9.61 11.31 35.20
C SER A 155 9.97 10.28 36.26
N GLY A 156 10.54 9.13 35.90
CA GLY A 156 10.77 8.01 36.80
C GLY A 156 9.47 7.32 37.24
N HIS A 157 8.46 7.31 36.40
CA HIS A 157 7.18 6.68 36.71
C HIS A 157 7.36 5.16 36.96
N PRO A 158 6.58 4.55 37.90
CA PRO A 158 6.74 3.13 38.27
C PRO A 158 6.62 2.12 37.11
N SER A 159 5.96 2.45 36.00
CA SER A 159 5.90 1.65 34.79
C SER A 159 7.24 1.51 34.05
N GLY A 160 8.19 2.43 34.32
CA GLY A 160 9.49 2.50 33.68
C GLY A 160 9.53 3.28 32.37
N GLY A 161 8.40 3.43 31.66
CA GLY A 161 8.33 4.12 30.37
C GLY A 161 9.13 3.49 29.24
N GLU A 162 9.22 4.17 28.09
CA GLU A 162 9.87 3.68 26.88
C GLU A 162 10.90 4.67 26.31
N ASP A 163 11.85 4.12 25.51
CA ASP A 163 12.71 4.91 24.64
C ASP A 163 11.94 5.30 23.37
N LEU A 164 12.24 6.48 22.82
CA LEU A 164 11.83 6.88 21.49
C LEU A 164 12.86 6.40 20.47
N LEU A 165 12.54 5.36 19.71
CA LEU A 165 13.45 4.70 18.81
C LEU A 165 13.14 5.04 17.35
N VAL A 166 14.14 5.55 16.64
CA VAL A 166 14.11 5.76 15.18
C VAL A 166 14.90 4.66 14.50
N LEU A 167 14.28 3.97 13.54
CA LEU A 167 14.98 3.11 12.60
C LEU A 167 15.45 3.98 11.43
N LYS A 168 16.76 4.15 11.30
CA LYS A 168 17.38 4.84 10.19
C LYS A 168 17.75 3.81 9.13
N LEU A 169 17.33 4.04 7.86
CA LEU A 169 17.71 3.22 6.72
C LEU A 169 18.47 4.06 5.68
N GLY A 170 19.44 3.41 5.03
CA GLY A 170 20.25 3.96 3.94
C GLY A 170 21.55 3.20 3.83
N ASN A 171 22.13 3.10 2.64
CA ASN A 171 23.40 2.41 2.43
C ASN A 171 24.56 3.25 2.99
N SER A 172 25.11 2.83 4.12
CA SER A 172 26.24 3.51 4.76
C SER A 172 27.56 3.43 3.98
N ALA A 173 27.66 2.50 3.01
CA ALA A 173 28.83 2.39 2.13
C ALA A 173 28.83 3.45 1.01
N VAL A 174 27.66 4.06 0.70
CA VAL A 174 27.55 5.13 -0.29
C VAL A 174 27.59 6.48 0.44
N LEU A 175 28.67 7.20 0.23
CA LEU A 175 28.90 8.51 0.86
C LEU A 175 28.27 9.66 0.07
N GLY A 176 28.03 10.78 0.73
CA GLY A 176 27.51 11.99 0.14
C GLY A 176 26.30 12.55 0.90
N ASP A 177 25.84 13.71 0.50
CA ASP A 177 24.63 14.31 1.07
C ASP A 177 23.39 13.60 0.50
N LYS A 178 22.57 13.11 1.42
CA LYS A 178 21.37 12.32 1.12
C LYS A 178 20.14 13.08 1.62
N PRO A 179 19.15 13.34 0.76
CA PRO A 179 17.86 13.86 1.24
C PRO A 179 17.24 12.89 2.22
N LYS A 180 16.50 13.41 3.20
CA LYS A 180 15.89 12.63 4.27
C LYS A 180 14.40 12.46 4.03
N VAL A 181 13.90 11.27 4.32
CA VAL A 181 12.48 10.98 4.40
C VAL A 181 12.18 10.58 5.84
N PHE A 182 11.46 11.42 6.56
CA PHE A 182 11.08 11.13 7.94
C PHE A 182 9.62 10.67 7.96
N VAL A 183 9.37 9.50 8.53
CA VAL A 183 8.05 8.92 8.67
C VAL A 183 7.80 8.63 10.14
N MET A 184 6.85 9.33 10.72
CA MET A 184 6.41 9.07 12.09
C MET A 184 4.98 8.55 12.12
N SER A 185 4.65 7.83 13.18
CA SER A 185 3.33 7.28 13.40
C SER A 185 3.03 7.06 14.87
N SER A 186 1.79 6.65 15.18
CA SER A 186 1.35 6.36 16.55
C SER A 186 1.55 7.53 17.52
N VAL A 187 1.45 8.77 17.03
CA VAL A 187 1.38 9.96 17.89
C VAL A 187 0.08 9.93 18.69
N HIS A 188 -1.00 9.44 18.09
CA HIS A 188 -2.22 9.08 18.80
C HIS A 188 -2.25 7.56 19.03
N ALA A 189 -2.29 7.16 20.26
CA ALA A 189 -2.01 5.79 20.67
C ALA A 189 -3.03 4.75 20.18
N ARG A 190 -4.32 5.14 20.03
CA ARG A 190 -5.40 4.25 19.59
C ARG A 190 -5.39 3.92 18.08
N GLU A 191 -4.55 4.56 17.32
CA GLU A 191 -4.44 4.42 15.87
C GLU A 191 -3.52 3.25 15.54
N TYR A 192 -4.08 2.04 15.33
CA TYR A 192 -3.26 0.83 15.16
C TYR A 192 -2.56 0.74 13.81
N THR A 193 -3.27 1.11 12.76
CA THR A 193 -2.84 0.99 11.36
C THR A 193 -1.52 1.70 11.05
N PRO A 194 -1.30 2.96 11.46
CA PRO A 194 -0.12 3.72 11.09
C PRO A 194 1.20 3.08 11.53
N ALA A 195 1.26 2.56 12.76
CA ALA A 195 2.49 1.97 13.29
C ALA A 195 2.92 0.73 12.50
N GLU A 196 1.99 -0.18 12.24
CA GLU A 196 2.30 -1.38 11.47
C GLU A 196 2.67 -1.05 10.02
N LEU A 197 1.94 -0.12 9.38
CA LEU A 197 2.23 0.32 8.01
C LEU A 197 3.63 0.95 7.91
N THR A 198 4.01 1.80 8.86
CA THR A 198 5.34 2.42 8.94
C THR A 198 6.45 1.38 9.02
N LEU A 199 6.29 0.37 9.88
CA LEU A 199 7.26 -0.71 10.00
C LEU A 199 7.31 -1.59 8.75
N ARG A 200 6.16 -1.91 8.15
CA ARG A 200 6.06 -2.68 6.90
C ARG A 200 6.66 -1.94 5.72
N PHE A 201 6.58 -0.62 5.70
CA PHE A 201 7.28 0.18 4.69
C PHE A 201 8.80 0.07 4.82
N ALA A 202 9.34 0.17 6.03
CA ALA A 202 10.77 -0.06 6.27
C ALA A 202 11.20 -1.49 5.89
N GLU A 203 10.41 -2.50 6.25
CA GLU A 203 10.64 -3.90 5.87
C GLU A 203 10.63 -4.10 4.35
N MET A 204 9.69 -3.48 3.65
CA MET A 204 9.59 -3.53 2.18
C MET A 204 10.83 -2.94 1.50
N LEU A 205 11.33 -1.80 1.97
CA LEU A 205 12.55 -1.19 1.44
C LEU A 205 13.75 -2.13 1.60
N LEU A 206 13.95 -2.71 2.78
CA LEU A 206 15.07 -3.62 3.04
C LEU A 206 14.95 -4.94 2.26
N ALA A 207 13.74 -5.49 2.15
CA ALA A 207 13.52 -6.76 1.46
C ALA A 207 13.74 -6.65 -0.06
N ASN A 208 13.43 -5.50 -0.66
CA ASN A 208 13.48 -5.30 -2.10
C ASN A 208 14.71 -4.52 -2.59
N LYS A 209 15.67 -4.21 -1.72
CA LYS A 209 16.88 -3.43 -2.04
C LYS A 209 17.71 -3.98 -3.20
N ASP A 210 17.64 -5.28 -3.45
CA ASP A 210 18.40 -5.96 -4.51
C ASP A 210 17.54 -6.34 -5.72
N THR A 211 16.22 -6.18 -5.65
CA THR A 211 15.27 -6.64 -6.69
C THR A 211 14.46 -5.51 -7.31
N ASP A 212 14.28 -4.39 -6.61
CA ASP A 212 13.59 -3.21 -7.10
C ASP A 212 14.61 -2.07 -7.33
N PRO A 213 14.82 -1.64 -8.58
CA PRO A 213 15.82 -0.63 -8.90
C PRO A 213 15.52 0.74 -8.29
N GLU A 214 14.23 1.09 -8.08
CA GLU A 214 13.87 2.33 -7.42
C GLU A 214 14.24 2.29 -5.94
N ILE A 215 13.96 1.19 -5.25
CA ILE A 215 14.35 0.99 -3.85
C ILE A 215 15.87 0.96 -3.70
N ALA A 216 16.56 0.30 -4.63
CA ALA A 216 18.03 0.24 -4.62
C ALA A 216 18.65 1.65 -4.62
N TRP A 217 18.28 2.50 -5.60
CA TRP A 217 18.86 3.85 -5.67
C TRP A 217 18.40 4.76 -4.53
N MET A 218 17.16 4.60 -4.07
CA MET A 218 16.68 5.36 -2.92
C MET A 218 17.50 5.04 -1.65
N LEU A 219 17.76 3.78 -1.35
CA LEU A 219 18.57 3.39 -0.20
C LEU A 219 20.06 3.79 -0.37
N ASP A 220 20.59 3.81 -1.58
CA ASP A 220 21.94 4.28 -1.85
C ASP A 220 22.10 5.80 -1.69
N HIS A 221 21.08 6.57 -2.07
CA HIS A 221 21.19 8.02 -2.23
C HIS A 221 20.19 8.85 -1.41
N GLN A 222 19.44 8.21 -0.50
CA GLN A 222 18.55 8.85 0.47
C GLN A 222 18.71 8.21 1.85
N GLU A 223 18.24 8.88 2.88
CA GLU A 223 18.11 8.35 4.24
C GLU A 223 16.64 8.35 4.66
N PHE A 224 16.17 7.22 5.16
CA PHE A 224 14.83 7.08 5.72
C PHE A 224 14.93 7.01 7.24
N HIS A 225 14.07 7.71 7.93
CA HIS A 225 14.01 7.76 9.38
C HIS A 225 12.58 7.40 9.83
N PHE A 226 12.42 6.26 10.50
CA PHE A 226 11.12 5.73 10.91
C PHE A 226 10.96 5.81 12.42
N LEU A 227 10.12 6.74 12.90
CA LEU A 227 9.66 6.78 14.29
C LEU A 227 8.32 6.05 14.37
N VAL A 228 8.36 4.72 14.52
CA VAL A 228 7.16 3.85 14.47
C VAL A 228 6.18 4.17 15.61
N HIS A 229 6.69 4.46 16.79
CA HIS A 229 5.89 4.85 17.95
C HIS A 229 6.37 6.19 18.51
N ALA A 230 5.70 7.28 18.15
CA ALA A 230 5.94 8.59 18.72
C ALA A 230 5.34 8.72 20.15
N ASN A 231 4.42 7.84 20.50
CA ASN A 231 3.75 7.76 21.82
C ASN A 231 3.68 6.30 22.31
N PRO A 232 4.82 5.66 22.60
CA PRO A 232 4.83 4.24 22.96
C PRO A 232 4.16 3.93 24.31
N ASP A 233 4.23 4.83 25.30
CA ASP A 233 3.55 4.64 26.59
C ASP A 233 2.02 4.68 26.43
N GLY A 234 1.50 5.65 25.67
CA GLY A 234 0.10 5.70 25.32
C GLY A 234 -0.33 4.48 24.50
N ARG A 235 0.52 4.03 23.54
CA ARG A 235 0.25 2.84 22.72
C ARG A 235 0.07 1.60 23.57
N LYS A 236 0.88 1.39 24.63
CA LYS A 236 0.68 0.29 25.58
C LYS A 236 -0.68 0.34 26.28
N GLN A 237 -1.20 1.53 26.56
CA GLN A 237 -2.58 1.66 27.07
C GLN A 237 -3.61 1.21 26.02
N ALA A 238 -3.42 1.64 24.76
CA ALA A 238 -4.31 1.25 23.66
C ALA A 238 -4.26 -0.25 23.35
N GLU A 239 -3.11 -0.92 23.50
CA GLU A 239 -2.95 -2.37 23.33
C GLU A 239 -3.80 -3.20 24.28
N THR A 240 -4.24 -2.61 25.40
CA THR A 240 -5.21 -3.23 26.30
C THR A 240 -6.66 -3.07 25.85
N GLY A 241 -6.88 -2.43 24.69
CA GLY A 241 -8.19 -2.15 24.13
C GLY A 241 -8.82 -0.83 24.55
N LEU A 242 -8.06 0.04 25.25
CA LEU A 242 -8.53 1.38 25.59
C LEU A 242 -8.44 2.31 24.36
N SER A 243 -9.45 3.14 24.13
CA SER A 243 -9.42 4.20 23.12
C SER A 243 -8.53 5.36 23.61
N TRP A 244 -7.24 5.07 23.81
CA TRP A 244 -6.27 6.02 24.35
C TRP A 244 -5.65 6.86 23.24
N ARG A 245 -5.71 8.19 23.34
CA ARG A 245 -5.19 9.12 22.33
C ARG A 245 -3.86 9.76 22.73
N LYS A 246 -3.84 10.42 23.90
CA LYS A 246 -2.79 11.32 24.37
C LYS A 246 -1.57 10.56 24.91
N ASN A 247 -0.49 11.25 25.32
CA ASN A 247 0.54 10.61 26.12
C ASN A 247 0.01 10.26 27.52
N THR A 248 0.86 9.72 28.40
CA THR A 248 0.40 9.21 29.71
C THR A 248 0.70 10.16 30.88
N ASN A 249 1.08 11.40 30.61
CA ASN A 249 1.48 12.39 31.61
C ASN A 249 0.39 12.59 32.68
N THR A 250 0.67 12.17 33.89
CA THR A 250 -0.25 12.21 35.05
C THR A 250 -0.40 13.59 35.69
N ALA A 251 0.40 14.57 35.28
CA ALA A 251 0.30 15.94 35.77
C ALA A 251 -0.95 16.68 35.28
N TYR A 252 -1.60 16.15 34.24
CA TYR A 252 -2.73 16.79 33.61
C TYR A 252 -4.02 15.98 33.80
N CYS A 253 -5.17 16.70 33.93
CA CYS A 253 -6.44 16.16 34.32
C CYS A 253 -6.38 15.50 35.71
N SER A 254 -6.52 14.19 35.82
CA SER A 254 -6.23 13.44 37.04
C SER A 254 -5.48 12.16 36.72
N ALA A 255 -4.64 11.70 37.63
CA ALA A 255 -3.76 10.55 37.42
C ALA A 255 -4.50 9.25 37.07
N GLY A 256 -5.75 9.06 37.52
CA GLY A 256 -6.59 7.91 37.22
C GLY A 256 -7.47 8.07 35.97
N SER A 257 -7.45 9.25 35.31
CA SER A 257 -8.28 9.51 34.14
C SER A 257 -7.71 8.87 32.89
N THR A 258 -8.59 8.29 32.07
CA THR A 258 -8.25 7.85 30.69
C THR A 258 -8.07 9.03 29.71
N SER A 259 -8.41 10.25 30.15
CA SER A 259 -8.21 11.50 29.41
C SER A 259 -6.99 12.29 29.89
N ARG A 260 -6.12 11.72 30.74
CA ARG A 260 -4.87 12.39 31.17
C ARG A 260 -3.88 12.53 30.03
N GLY A 261 -2.86 13.36 30.24
CA GLY A 261 -1.80 13.62 29.27
C GLY A 261 -2.10 14.79 28.32
N ALA A 262 -1.18 15.06 27.41
CA ALA A 262 -1.32 16.05 26.35
C ALA A 262 -1.46 15.36 24.99
N ASP A 263 -2.16 16.02 24.07
CA ASP A 263 -2.21 15.63 22.67
C ASP A 263 -0.89 16.02 21.99
N LEU A 264 -0.08 15.02 21.66
CA LEU A 264 1.23 15.23 21.09
C LEU A 264 1.18 15.85 19.68
N ASN A 265 0.04 15.79 18.97
CA ASN A 265 -0.18 16.50 17.71
C ASN A 265 -0.91 17.85 17.91
N ARG A 266 -0.83 18.43 19.10
CA ARG A 266 -1.22 19.80 19.45
C ARG A 266 -0.14 20.50 20.28
N ASN A 267 0.97 19.81 20.57
CA ASN A 267 2.02 20.27 21.46
C ASN A 267 3.25 20.84 20.71
N TRP A 268 3.25 20.85 19.38
CA TRP A 268 4.36 21.34 18.55
C TRP A 268 4.41 22.87 18.52
N PRO A 269 5.61 23.48 18.34
CA PRO A 269 5.80 24.90 18.64
C PRO A 269 5.22 25.85 17.60
N PHE A 270 5.20 25.50 16.32
CA PHE A 270 4.72 26.40 15.28
C PHE A 270 3.22 26.66 15.43
N LYS A 271 2.85 27.93 15.57
CA LYS A 271 1.46 28.38 15.75
C LYS A 271 0.71 27.71 16.91
N TRP A 272 1.43 27.24 17.93
CA TRP A 272 0.84 26.62 19.11
C TRP A 272 -0.18 27.55 19.81
N GLY A 273 -1.41 27.07 19.98
CA GLY A 273 -2.51 27.83 20.61
C GLY A 273 -2.89 29.12 19.86
N SER A 274 -2.61 29.22 18.55
CA SER A 274 -2.82 30.44 17.77
C SER A 274 -4.22 30.60 17.21
N VAL A 275 -4.96 29.49 17.06
CA VAL A 275 -6.36 29.57 16.58
C VAL A 275 -7.25 30.10 17.69
N PRO A 276 -7.99 31.21 17.47
CA PRO A 276 -8.74 31.88 18.53
C PRO A 276 -9.80 30.97 19.20
N ASN A 277 -10.08 31.26 20.48
CA ASN A 277 -11.12 30.59 21.27
C ASN A 277 -10.92 29.06 21.41
N ASP A 278 -9.68 28.62 21.52
CA ASP A 278 -9.27 27.21 21.55
C ASP A 278 -9.79 26.42 20.32
N GLY A 279 -9.93 27.07 19.19
CA GLY A 279 -10.53 26.47 18.01
C GLY A 279 -9.67 25.49 17.26
N GLY A 280 -8.33 25.48 17.51
CA GLY A 280 -7.38 24.53 16.90
C GLY A 280 -6.93 23.44 17.86
N SER A 281 -6.94 23.73 19.16
CA SER A 281 -6.55 22.84 20.26
C SER A 281 -7.15 23.34 21.56
N SER A 282 -7.27 22.46 22.59
CA SER A 282 -7.84 22.84 23.88
C SER A 282 -6.79 23.29 24.87
N SER A 283 -7.12 24.31 25.70
CA SER A 283 -6.39 24.68 26.90
C SER A 283 -6.82 23.89 28.15
N SER A 284 -7.87 23.06 28.08
CA SER A 284 -8.41 22.27 29.17
C SER A 284 -7.75 20.89 29.24
N ALA A 285 -7.10 20.58 30.37
CA ALA A 285 -6.29 19.38 30.55
C ALA A 285 -7.02 18.05 30.35
N CYS A 286 -8.35 18.03 30.54
CA CYS A 286 -9.15 16.80 30.39
C CYS A 286 -9.72 16.57 28.98
N ASP A 287 -9.52 17.52 28.09
CA ASP A 287 -10.01 17.40 26.71
C ASP A 287 -9.06 16.55 25.84
N TYR A 288 -9.61 15.90 24.83
CA TYR A 288 -8.83 15.02 23.92
C TYR A 288 -7.73 15.77 23.17
N THR A 289 -7.93 17.04 22.84
CA THR A 289 -6.98 17.89 22.09
C THR A 289 -6.20 18.84 23.00
N TYR A 290 -6.01 18.50 24.27
CA TYR A 290 -5.25 19.32 25.19
C TYR A 290 -3.81 19.52 24.70
N ARG A 291 -3.42 20.78 24.44
CA ARG A 291 -2.14 21.14 23.82
C ARG A 291 -0.95 21.20 24.78
N GLY A 292 -1.14 20.85 26.07
CA GLY A 292 -0.12 21.07 27.12
C GLY A 292 -0.11 22.51 27.64
N PRO A 293 0.64 22.79 28.72
CA PRO A 293 0.73 24.12 29.32
C PRO A 293 1.63 25.11 28.56
N LEU A 294 2.53 24.56 27.72
CA LEU A 294 3.47 25.32 26.88
C LEU A 294 3.70 24.55 25.58
N ALA A 295 4.13 25.24 24.54
CA ALA A 295 4.63 24.63 23.32
C ALA A 295 5.80 23.68 23.67
N ALA A 296 5.79 22.49 23.09
CA ALA A 296 6.77 21.44 23.34
C ALA A 296 6.97 21.15 24.85
N SER A 297 5.88 21.12 25.61
CA SER A 297 5.95 20.78 27.06
C SER A 297 6.27 19.31 27.30
N GLU A 298 5.95 18.43 26.35
CA GLU A 298 6.08 16.98 26.52
C GLU A 298 7.45 16.46 26.04
N PRO A 299 8.08 15.53 26.77
CA PRO A 299 9.38 14.98 26.40
C PRO A 299 9.39 14.33 25.03
N GLU A 300 8.32 13.62 24.68
CA GLU A 300 8.14 12.98 23.37
C GLU A 300 8.20 14.01 22.23
N THR A 301 7.53 15.15 22.43
CA THR A 301 7.55 16.26 21.47
C THR A 301 8.93 16.90 21.38
N GLN A 302 9.58 17.17 22.54
CA GLN A 302 10.92 17.76 22.59
C GLN A 302 11.95 16.90 21.87
N ALA A 303 11.97 15.60 22.14
CA ALA A 303 12.90 14.66 21.55
C ALA A 303 12.71 14.56 20.01
N THR A 304 11.45 14.45 19.57
CA THR A 304 11.13 14.33 18.14
C THR A 304 11.48 15.60 17.38
N ILE A 305 11.13 16.78 17.89
CA ILE A 305 11.47 18.08 17.28
C ILE A 305 12.99 18.26 17.20
N ALA A 306 13.71 17.96 18.29
CA ALA A 306 15.16 18.08 18.32
C ALA A 306 15.82 17.19 17.25
N TYR A 307 15.33 15.98 17.09
CA TYR A 307 15.81 15.06 16.07
C TYR A 307 15.50 15.55 14.65
N VAL A 308 14.25 15.97 14.39
CA VAL A 308 13.79 16.48 13.09
C VAL A 308 14.59 17.70 12.67
N ARG A 309 14.79 18.68 13.58
CA ARG A 309 15.64 19.85 13.34
C ARG A 309 17.12 19.49 13.13
N GLY A 310 17.57 18.39 13.72
CA GLY A 310 18.94 17.89 13.55
C GLY A 310 19.23 17.24 12.20
N ILE A 311 18.21 16.66 11.55
CA ILE A 311 18.38 15.96 10.27
C ILE A 311 17.97 16.79 9.05
N PHE A 312 17.04 17.75 9.22
CA PHE A 312 16.62 18.67 8.16
C PHE A 312 17.30 20.04 8.37
N GLY A 313 17.66 20.69 7.25
CA GLY A 313 18.03 22.08 7.25
C GLY A 313 16.84 23.01 7.37
N ASP A 314 17.09 24.26 7.73
CA ASP A 314 16.10 25.34 7.63
C ASP A 314 16.20 25.98 6.23
N HIS A 315 15.14 25.83 5.46
CA HIS A 315 15.02 26.28 4.06
C HIS A 315 13.91 27.30 3.86
N ARG A 316 13.40 27.88 4.95
CA ARG A 316 12.28 28.81 4.90
C ARG A 316 12.50 30.02 5.82
N GLY A 317 12.13 31.18 5.35
CA GLY A 317 12.12 32.39 6.19
C GLY A 317 11.06 32.32 7.29
N PRO A 318 11.16 33.22 8.32
CA PRO A 318 10.29 33.17 9.51
C PRO A 318 8.89 33.76 9.28
N GLY A 319 8.63 34.40 8.16
CA GLY A 319 7.34 35.00 7.83
C GLY A 319 6.30 33.99 7.39
N ASP A 320 5.02 34.23 7.70
CA ASP A 320 3.93 33.31 7.34
C ASP A 320 3.76 33.16 5.82
N THR A 321 4.22 34.13 5.04
CA THR A 321 4.16 34.18 3.58
C THR A 321 5.48 33.84 2.89
N ASP A 322 6.55 33.55 3.64
CA ASP A 322 7.83 33.17 3.04
C ASP A 322 7.75 31.74 2.50
N PRO A 323 8.04 31.51 1.21
CA PRO A 323 8.12 30.16 0.68
C PRO A 323 9.41 29.45 1.12
N ALA A 324 9.38 28.14 1.13
CA ALA A 324 10.60 27.35 1.09
C ALA A 324 11.24 27.45 -0.31
N ASP A 325 12.55 27.32 -0.38
CA ASP A 325 13.27 27.26 -1.65
C ASP A 325 12.78 26.07 -2.48
N THR A 326 12.71 26.21 -3.79
CA THR A 326 12.16 25.16 -4.66
C THR A 326 13.03 23.91 -4.70
N ASP A 327 14.32 24.01 -4.39
CA ASP A 327 15.26 22.90 -4.29
C ASP A 327 15.38 22.31 -2.87
N THR A 328 14.56 22.74 -1.93
CA THR A 328 14.51 22.20 -0.56
C THR A 328 14.35 20.68 -0.60
N PRO A 329 15.33 19.93 -0.08
CA PRO A 329 15.25 18.47 -0.05
C PRO A 329 14.49 17.97 1.16
N GLY A 330 13.96 16.76 1.04
CA GLY A 330 13.35 16.04 2.16
C GLY A 330 11.84 15.99 2.11
N LEU A 331 11.32 15.01 2.82
CA LEU A 331 9.88 14.78 3.01
C LEU A 331 9.62 14.38 4.46
N PHE A 332 8.53 14.90 5.00
CA PHE A 332 8.05 14.56 6.33
C PHE A 332 6.64 13.98 6.25
N PHE A 333 6.41 12.84 6.89
CA PHE A 333 5.11 12.19 7.00
C PHE A 333 4.74 11.97 8.46
N ASP A 334 3.55 12.42 8.86
CA ASP A 334 2.88 12.03 10.09
C ASP A 334 1.67 11.17 9.76
N LEU A 335 1.75 9.89 10.07
CA LEU A 335 0.79 8.89 9.67
C LEU A 335 -0.23 8.63 10.78
N HIS A 336 -1.49 8.81 10.44
CA HIS A 336 -2.67 8.73 11.30
C HIS A 336 -3.70 7.71 10.84
N SER A 337 -4.70 7.49 11.63
CA SER A 337 -5.99 6.93 11.28
C SER A 337 -7.10 7.63 12.08
N TYR A 338 -8.30 7.74 11.53
CA TYR A 338 -8.78 7.19 10.26
C TYR A 338 -9.57 8.24 9.49
N SER A 339 -9.64 8.21 8.17
CA SER A 339 -10.61 8.97 7.34
C SER A 339 -10.32 8.84 5.85
N GLN A 340 -9.30 8.07 5.44
CA GLN A 340 -8.89 7.94 4.04
C GLN A 340 -8.54 9.30 3.39
N LEU A 341 -7.65 10.07 4.05
CA LEU A 341 -7.26 11.41 3.60
C LEU A 341 -5.74 11.46 3.31
N VAL A 342 -5.39 12.33 2.36
CA VAL A 342 -4.03 12.85 2.14
C VAL A 342 -4.06 14.34 2.40
N LEU A 343 -3.35 14.77 3.43
CA LEU A 343 -3.43 16.13 3.97
C LEU A 343 -2.08 16.84 3.85
N TRP A 344 -2.12 18.16 3.55
CA TRP A 344 -0.95 19.05 3.52
C TRP A 344 -1.20 20.37 4.26
N PRO A 345 -0.16 21.13 4.72
CA PRO A 345 -0.30 22.43 5.37
C PRO A 345 -1.07 23.46 4.51
N TRP A 346 -1.80 24.38 5.16
CA TRP A 346 -1.87 24.68 6.59
C TRP A 346 -3.09 24.05 7.28
N GLY A 347 -2.97 23.83 8.59
CA GLY A 347 -4.10 23.51 9.46
C GLY A 347 -4.58 24.69 10.32
N TRP A 348 -3.73 25.69 10.57
CA TRP A 348 -4.02 26.79 11.49
C TRP A 348 -4.73 28.00 10.86
N THR A 349 -4.76 28.12 9.55
CA THR A 349 -5.31 29.27 8.81
C THR A 349 -5.95 28.85 7.48
N ASN A 350 -6.97 29.59 7.05
CA ASN A 350 -7.56 29.43 5.72
C ASN A 350 -6.71 29.99 4.56
N ASN A 351 -5.60 30.67 4.88
CA ASN A 351 -4.67 31.10 3.83
C ASN A 351 -3.90 29.90 3.30
N SER A 352 -3.67 29.86 2.00
CA SER A 352 -2.85 28.82 1.39
C SER A 352 -1.40 28.91 1.90
N ALA A 353 -0.75 27.76 2.06
CA ALA A 353 0.68 27.70 2.34
C ALA A 353 1.46 28.32 1.17
N PRO A 354 2.62 28.96 1.40
CA PRO A 354 3.38 29.61 0.32
C PRO A 354 3.78 28.67 -0.84
N ASN A 355 4.08 27.38 -0.54
CA ASN A 355 4.36 26.37 -1.55
C ASN A 355 3.12 25.48 -1.87
N ALA A 356 1.91 25.98 -1.63
CA ALA A 356 0.66 25.19 -1.72
C ALA A 356 0.47 24.46 -3.06
N ALA A 357 0.83 25.10 -4.18
CA ALA A 357 0.66 24.49 -5.49
C ALA A 357 1.43 23.17 -5.61
N ALA A 358 2.68 23.13 -5.17
CA ALA A 358 3.50 21.93 -5.22
C ALA A 358 3.07 20.89 -4.16
N LEU A 359 2.74 21.33 -2.95
CA LEU A 359 2.21 20.46 -1.89
C LEU A 359 0.92 19.78 -2.33
N GLU A 360 -0.01 20.54 -2.89
CA GLU A 360 -1.27 20.02 -3.41
C GLU A 360 -1.03 19.02 -4.56
N SER A 361 -0.20 19.37 -5.54
CA SER A 361 0.07 18.50 -6.69
C SER A 361 0.64 17.15 -6.27
N LEU A 362 1.66 17.13 -5.40
CA LEU A 362 2.19 15.89 -4.83
C LEU A 362 1.15 15.13 -4.01
N GLY A 363 0.41 15.82 -3.15
CA GLY A 363 -0.66 15.21 -2.35
C GLY A 363 -1.72 14.53 -3.22
N ARG A 364 -2.10 15.15 -4.34
CA ARG A 364 -3.04 14.58 -5.32
C ARG A 364 -2.47 13.36 -6.05
N ARG A 365 -1.16 13.30 -6.28
CA ARG A 365 -0.49 12.12 -6.84
C ARG A 365 -0.46 10.96 -5.86
N PHE A 366 -0.20 11.22 -4.57
CA PHE A 366 -0.29 10.19 -3.53
C PHE A 366 -1.72 9.66 -3.41
N ALA A 367 -2.70 10.56 -3.42
CA ALA A 367 -4.13 10.24 -3.35
C ALA A 367 -4.62 9.42 -4.55
N LYS A 368 -3.99 9.54 -5.72
CA LYS A 368 -4.29 8.69 -6.89
C LYS A 368 -3.97 7.23 -6.65
N LEU A 369 -2.88 6.93 -5.92
CA LEU A 369 -2.43 5.56 -5.67
C LEU A 369 -3.21 4.88 -4.56
N ASN A 370 -3.54 5.60 -3.48
CA ASN A 370 -4.27 5.02 -2.36
C ASN A 370 -5.79 5.25 -2.42
N SER A 371 -6.27 5.99 -3.43
CA SER A 371 -7.68 6.35 -3.62
C SER A 371 -8.27 7.16 -2.46
N TYR A 372 -7.43 7.92 -1.76
CA TYR A 372 -7.84 8.76 -0.64
C TYR A 372 -8.26 10.16 -1.11
N THR A 373 -8.98 10.88 -0.26
CA THR A 373 -9.38 12.26 -0.54
C THR A 373 -8.23 13.23 -0.26
N PRO A 374 -7.75 13.97 -1.27
CA PRO A 374 -6.69 14.97 -1.10
C PRO A 374 -7.27 16.33 -0.69
N GLN A 375 -6.69 16.95 0.37
CA GLN A 375 -7.10 18.29 0.80
C GLN A 375 -6.06 18.94 1.74
N ALA A 376 -6.17 20.26 1.94
CA ALA A 376 -5.42 20.92 3.00
C ALA A 376 -5.96 20.50 4.38
N ILE A 377 -5.11 20.51 5.41
CA ILE A 377 -5.50 20.17 6.80
C ILE A 377 -6.65 21.06 7.27
N ILE A 378 -6.62 22.36 6.95
CA ILE A 378 -7.67 23.31 7.35
C ILE A 378 -9.04 22.96 6.79
N ASP A 379 -9.11 22.28 5.65
CA ASP A 379 -10.39 21.90 5.04
C ASP A 379 -11.10 20.80 5.83
N LEU A 380 -10.38 20.05 6.66
CA LEU A 380 -10.97 19.11 7.60
C LEU A 380 -11.59 19.89 8.78
N TYR A 381 -10.77 20.53 9.56
CA TYR A 381 -11.10 21.50 10.63
C TYR A 381 -9.83 22.25 11.04
N PRO A 382 -9.96 23.46 11.65
CA PRO A 382 -8.79 24.20 12.15
C PRO A 382 -8.02 23.39 13.19
N THR A 383 -6.68 23.40 13.07
CA THR A 383 -5.77 22.79 14.05
C THR A 383 -4.58 23.71 14.30
N ASP A 384 -3.94 23.62 15.45
CA ASP A 384 -2.71 24.35 15.75
C ASP A 384 -1.73 23.52 16.57
N GLY A 385 -0.46 23.90 16.56
CA GLY A 385 0.58 23.14 17.24
C GLY A 385 0.74 21.71 16.70
N THR A 386 0.61 21.52 15.40
CA THR A 386 0.68 20.20 14.73
C THR A 386 2.07 19.91 14.19
N THR A 387 2.36 18.64 13.96
CA THR A 387 3.59 18.11 13.37
C THR A 387 3.86 18.70 11.99
N ALA A 388 2.91 18.51 11.05
CA ALA A 388 3.07 18.90 9.65
C ALA A 388 3.21 20.40 9.47
N ASP A 389 2.39 21.20 10.18
CA ASP A 389 2.51 22.66 10.14
C ASP A 389 3.84 23.14 10.74
N THR A 390 4.37 22.46 11.77
CA THR A 390 5.66 22.83 12.37
C THR A 390 6.81 22.54 11.42
N VAL A 391 6.86 21.35 10.85
CA VAL A 391 8.00 20.95 10.01
C VAL A 391 8.05 21.77 8.72
N TYR A 392 6.90 21.99 8.07
CA TYR A 392 6.86 22.89 6.92
C TYR A 392 7.07 24.36 7.35
N GLY A 393 6.41 24.80 8.42
CA GLY A 393 6.41 26.21 8.87
C GLY A 393 7.74 26.70 9.39
N GLU A 394 8.53 25.86 10.05
CA GLU A 394 9.85 26.20 10.56
C GLU A 394 10.98 25.87 9.58
N LEU A 395 10.90 24.73 8.89
CA LEU A 395 12.03 24.20 8.12
C LEU A 395 11.81 24.25 6.60
N GLY A 396 10.60 24.49 6.14
CA GLY A 396 10.26 24.47 4.72
C GLY A 396 10.21 23.08 4.09
N VAL A 397 10.32 22.01 4.87
CA VAL A 397 10.29 20.65 4.37
C VAL A 397 8.87 20.28 3.97
N ALA A 398 8.70 19.70 2.78
CA ALA A 398 7.39 19.26 2.29
C ALA A 398 6.80 18.21 3.24
N SER A 399 5.66 18.55 3.85
CA SER A 399 5.06 17.79 4.96
C SER A 399 3.67 17.32 4.62
N TYR A 400 3.35 16.08 5.01
CA TYR A 400 2.05 15.46 4.76
C TYR A 400 1.57 14.69 5.98
N SER A 401 0.24 14.67 6.17
CA SER A 401 -0.42 13.73 7.09
C SER A 401 -1.35 12.83 6.28
N PHE A 402 -1.26 11.50 6.50
CA PHE A 402 -2.20 10.54 5.91
C PHE A 402 -3.12 10.02 7.01
N GLU A 403 -4.40 9.90 6.70
CA GLU A 403 -5.40 9.28 7.58
C GLU A 403 -5.84 7.93 6.99
N PHE A 404 -5.34 6.83 7.54
CA PHE A 404 -5.53 5.49 6.99
C PHE A 404 -6.83 4.83 7.39
N GLY A 405 -7.51 4.22 6.43
CA GLY A 405 -8.63 3.33 6.69
C GLY A 405 -9.87 4.02 7.24
N THR A 406 -10.71 3.23 7.91
CA THR A 406 -12.07 3.63 8.31
C THR A 406 -12.35 3.46 9.80
N ALA A 407 -11.36 3.02 10.58
CA ALA A 407 -11.48 2.81 12.03
C ALA A 407 -10.13 2.92 12.74
N PHE A 408 -10.11 3.33 14.04
CA PHE A 408 -8.91 3.32 14.87
C PHE A 408 -8.36 1.90 15.07
N PHE A 409 -9.23 0.96 15.35
CA PHE A 409 -8.96 -0.47 15.52
C PHE A 409 -9.34 -1.21 14.24
N GLN A 410 -8.62 -0.94 13.16
CA GLN A 410 -8.93 -1.41 11.82
C GLN A 410 -8.85 -2.94 11.71
N ASP A 411 -9.80 -3.55 11.01
CA ASP A 411 -9.81 -4.99 10.71
C ASP A 411 -8.59 -5.40 9.89
N CYS A 412 -8.00 -6.55 10.26
CA CYS A 412 -6.78 -7.05 9.63
C CYS A 412 -6.95 -7.42 8.15
N ALA A 413 -8.11 -7.91 7.73
CA ALA A 413 -8.30 -8.28 6.33
C ALA A 413 -8.34 -7.05 5.43
N LEU A 414 -9.02 -5.98 5.87
CA LEU A 414 -9.01 -4.71 5.15
C LEU A 414 -7.62 -4.06 5.17
N PHE A 415 -6.92 -4.14 6.30
CA PHE A 415 -5.54 -3.65 6.39
C PHE A 415 -4.62 -4.34 5.40
N GLU A 416 -4.53 -5.67 5.43
CA GLU A 416 -3.56 -6.44 4.63
C GLU A 416 -3.90 -6.42 3.13
N ASN A 417 -5.19 -6.45 2.76
CA ASN A 417 -5.58 -6.61 1.36
C ASN A 417 -5.83 -5.29 0.62
N ASN A 418 -5.99 -4.16 1.33
CA ASN A 418 -6.31 -2.88 0.71
C ASN A 418 -5.42 -1.74 1.24
N ILE A 419 -5.48 -1.45 2.56
CA ILE A 419 -4.82 -0.27 3.12
C ILE A 419 -3.30 -0.37 2.94
N LEU A 420 -2.69 -1.48 3.33
CA LEU A 420 -1.26 -1.68 3.27
C LEU A 420 -0.70 -1.58 1.84
N PRO A 421 -1.14 -2.37 0.84
CA PRO A 421 -0.54 -2.32 -0.49
C PRO A 421 -0.69 -0.95 -1.17
N ASN A 422 -1.85 -0.31 -1.08
CA ASN A 422 -2.11 0.97 -1.73
C ASN A 422 -1.27 2.10 -1.12
N ASN A 423 -1.11 2.11 0.20
CA ASN A 423 -0.32 3.14 0.87
C ASN A 423 1.19 2.89 0.80
N LEU A 424 1.66 1.64 0.74
CA LEU A 424 3.06 1.36 0.42
C LEU A 424 3.43 1.87 -0.97
N ALA A 425 2.55 1.74 -1.97
CA ALA A 425 2.75 2.29 -3.30
C ALA A 425 2.83 3.83 -3.27
N ALA A 426 1.93 4.49 -2.52
CA ALA A 426 1.93 5.94 -2.37
C ALA A 426 3.21 6.46 -1.68
N LEU A 427 3.65 5.82 -0.59
CA LEU A 427 4.87 6.20 0.13
C LEU A 427 6.15 5.93 -0.69
N LYS A 428 6.17 4.86 -1.49
CA LYS A 428 7.28 4.60 -2.43
C LYS A 428 7.37 5.69 -3.49
N LEU A 429 6.25 6.06 -4.13
CA LEU A 429 6.21 7.16 -5.09
C LEU A 429 6.66 8.47 -4.45
N ALA A 430 6.12 8.79 -3.27
CA ALA A 430 6.49 10.00 -2.54
C ALA A 430 8.00 10.07 -2.29
N SER A 431 8.62 8.96 -1.87
CA SER A 431 10.05 8.90 -1.59
C SER A 431 10.92 9.21 -2.80
N ARG A 432 10.45 8.95 -4.02
CA ARG A 432 11.17 9.32 -5.26
C ARG A 432 11.32 10.84 -5.42
N ALA A 433 10.38 11.61 -4.87
CA ALA A 433 10.41 13.07 -4.94
C ALA A 433 11.35 13.73 -3.90
N ALA A 434 11.86 12.99 -2.91
CA ALA A 434 12.54 13.54 -1.72
C ALA A 434 13.74 14.43 -2.02
N ARG A 435 14.38 14.35 -3.19
CA ARG A 435 15.53 15.19 -3.54
C ARG A 435 15.14 16.64 -3.82
N ALA A 436 13.98 16.87 -4.44
CA ALA A 436 13.49 18.20 -4.77
C ALA A 436 11.94 18.19 -4.92
N PRO A 437 11.20 17.95 -3.83
CA PRO A 437 9.76 17.71 -3.89
C PRO A 437 8.98 18.84 -4.55
N TYR A 438 9.40 20.08 -4.36
CA TYR A 438 8.73 21.24 -4.96
C TYR A 438 9.00 21.40 -6.46
N GLN A 439 10.11 20.86 -6.97
CA GLN A 439 10.45 20.93 -8.41
C GLN A 439 9.81 19.81 -9.23
N VAL A 440 9.63 18.63 -8.62
CA VAL A 440 9.11 17.45 -9.33
C VAL A 440 7.62 17.18 -9.05
N ALA A 441 6.93 18.18 -8.50
CA ALA A 441 5.55 18.02 -8.05
C ALA A 441 4.57 17.88 -9.21
N HIS A 442 4.80 18.55 -10.30
CA HIS A 442 3.80 18.74 -11.36
C HIS A 442 4.03 17.86 -12.60
N GLY A 443 5.29 17.49 -12.92
CA GLY A 443 5.62 16.81 -14.16
C GLY A 443 5.30 15.29 -14.15
N PRO A 444 5.49 14.61 -15.30
CA PRO A 444 5.04 13.24 -15.52
C PRO A 444 5.71 12.22 -14.59
N ASP A 445 4.95 11.28 -14.09
CA ASP A 445 5.49 10.08 -13.47
C ASP A 445 6.09 9.14 -14.51
N VAL A 446 7.20 8.49 -14.17
CA VAL A 446 7.79 7.47 -15.02
C VAL A 446 7.74 6.12 -14.33
N ASP A 447 7.25 5.11 -15.03
CA ASP A 447 7.21 3.72 -14.56
C ASP A 447 7.64 2.75 -15.68
N SER A 448 7.55 1.43 -15.38
CA SER A 448 7.76 0.34 -16.35
C SER A 448 9.13 0.41 -17.04
N VAL A 449 10.16 0.85 -16.29
CA VAL A 449 11.52 1.01 -16.82
C VAL A 449 12.11 -0.34 -17.17
N GLN A 450 12.50 -0.51 -18.44
CA GLN A 450 13.12 -1.73 -18.97
C GLN A 450 14.38 -1.39 -19.75
N LEU A 451 15.41 -2.21 -19.59
CA LEU A 451 16.64 -2.14 -20.38
C LEU A 451 16.70 -3.34 -21.33
N VAL A 452 16.95 -3.06 -22.62
CA VAL A 452 17.02 -4.11 -23.64
C VAL A 452 18.32 -3.98 -24.43
N PRO A 453 19.20 -4.97 -24.37
CA PRO A 453 19.20 -6.08 -23.43
C PRO A 453 19.47 -5.61 -21.99
N ASP A 454 18.96 -6.32 -20.98
CA ASP A 454 19.22 -6.05 -19.56
C ASP A 454 20.52 -6.71 -19.04
N ILE A 455 21.15 -7.56 -19.87
CA ILE A 455 22.53 -8.02 -19.73
C ILE A 455 23.29 -7.59 -21.00
N ALA A 456 24.25 -6.71 -20.83
CA ALA A 456 25.03 -6.15 -21.92
C ALA A 456 26.50 -6.50 -21.82
N LEU A 457 27.19 -6.50 -22.95
CA LEU A 457 28.64 -6.54 -23.00
C LEU A 457 29.25 -5.15 -22.78
N PRO A 458 30.51 -5.04 -22.30
CA PRO A 458 31.18 -3.77 -22.18
C PRO A 458 31.22 -3.00 -23.53
N GLY A 459 30.80 -1.75 -23.52
CA GLY A 459 30.73 -0.87 -24.69
C GLY A 459 29.50 -1.04 -25.57
N GLU A 460 28.60 -1.97 -25.25
CA GLU A 460 27.35 -2.15 -25.97
C GLU A 460 26.36 -1.00 -25.66
N VAL A 461 25.56 -0.64 -26.66
CA VAL A 461 24.43 0.28 -26.46
C VAL A 461 23.20 -0.53 -26.08
N VAL A 462 22.55 -0.14 -25.00
CA VAL A 462 21.28 -0.71 -24.54
C VAL A 462 20.18 0.31 -24.72
N MET A 463 18.97 -0.15 -25.02
CA MET A 463 17.79 0.72 -25.10
C MET A 463 17.06 0.71 -23.76
N LEU A 464 16.90 1.88 -23.16
CA LEU A 464 15.99 2.08 -22.05
C LEU A 464 14.61 2.35 -22.63
N TYR A 465 13.60 1.64 -22.17
CA TYR A 465 12.18 1.91 -22.42
C TYR A 465 11.51 2.26 -21.10
N ALA A 466 10.59 3.22 -21.13
CA ALA A 466 9.80 3.58 -19.97
C ALA A 466 8.45 4.19 -20.40
N ARG A 467 7.49 4.16 -19.48
CA ARG A 467 6.20 4.84 -19.65
C ARG A 467 6.22 6.12 -18.82
N ALA A 468 6.06 7.26 -19.48
CA ALA A 468 5.86 8.58 -18.87
C ALA A 468 4.36 8.88 -18.85
N ASP A 469 3.82 9.34 -17.70
CA ASP A 469 2.37 9.49 -17.50
C ASP A 469 2.08 10.71 -16.62
N ASP A 470 1.51 11.75 -17.25
CA ASP A 470 1.12 12.98 -16.60
C ASP A 470 -0.32 12.97 -16.07
N THR A 471 -1.03 11.86 -16.22
CA THR A 471 -2.42 11.71 -15.75
C THR A 471 -2.52 11.18 -14.31
N ARG A 472 -1.39 10.91 -13.65
CA ARG A 472 -1.33 10.19 -12.36
C ARG A 472 -1.58 11.09 -11.15
N PHE A 473 -2.70 11.77 -11.12
CA PHE A 473 -3.18 12.59 -10.00
C PHE A 473 -4.68 12.40 -9.77
N SER A 474 -5.16 12.82 -8.60
CA SER A 474 -6.57 12.74 -8.22
C SER A 474 -7.20 14.13 -8.21
N ASN A 475 -8.22 14.34 -9.02
CA ASN A 475 -9.05 15.56 -8.97
C ASN A 475 -10.24 15.43 -8.01
N ALA A 476 -10.26 14.39 -7.17
CA ALA A 476 -11.24 14.31 -6.09
C ALA A 476 -11.20 15.57 -5.21
N ASN A 477 -12.33 15.85 -4.55
CA ASN A 477 -12.48 16.99 -3.66
C ASN A 477 -12.18 18.36 -4.32
N GLY A 478 -12.63 18.55 -5.56
CA GLY A 478 -12.55 19.85 -6.24
C GLY A 478 -11.20 20.19 -6.88
N GLY A 479 -10.35 19.20 -7.08
CA GLY A 479 -9.11 19.41 -7.84
C GLY A 479 -9.37 19.83 -9.28
N THR A 480 -8.49 20.67 -9.82
CA THR A 480 -8.58 21.21 -11.19
C THR A 480 -7.29 20.98 -11.97
N GLN A 481 -6.41 20.08 -11.52
CA GLN A 481 -5.17 19.75 -12.22
C GLN A 481 -5.50 19.15 -13.59
N THR A 482 -4.77 19.59 -14.62
CA THR A 482 -4.93 19.14 -16.01
C THR A 482 -3.68 18.43 -16.45
N ALA A 483 -3.83 17.26 -17.07
CA ALA A 483 -2.72 16.55 -17.66
C ALA A 483 -2.20 17.30 -18.88
N GLN A 484 -0.87 17.39 -19.01
CA GLN A 484 -0.18 18.00 -20.12
C GLN A 484 0.44 16.90 -20.99
N PRO A 485 0.61 17.13 -22.30
CA PRO A 485 1.42 16.23 -23.11
C PRO A 485 2.84 16.11 -22.55
N VAL A 486 3.40 14.91 -22.57
CA VAL A 486 4.83 14.72 -22.33
C VAL A 486 5.59 15.43 -23.46
N ALA A 487 6.57 16.25 -23.14
CA ALA A 487 7.32 17.04 -24.12
C ALA A 487 8.73 16.47 -24.38
N SER A 488 9.31 15.79 -23.39
CA SER A 488 10.63 15.18 -23.53
C SER A 488 10.91 14.19 -22.40
N ALA A 489 11.92 13.35 -22.61
CA ALA A 489 12.49 12.55 -21.54
C ALA A 489 14.02 12.41 -21.72
N LEU A 490 14.72 12.15 -20.62
CA LEU A 490 16.16 11.94 -20.57
C LEU A 490 16.47 10.63 -19.85
N GLY A 491 17.48 9.91 -20.32
CA GLY A 491 18.01 8.70 -19.73
C GLY A 491 19.47 8.85 -19.30
N TRP A 492 19.87 8.19 -18.21
CA TRP A 492 21.24 8.14 -17.70
C TRP A 492 21.61 6.70 -17.35
N ILE A 493 22.90 6.39 -17.28
CA ILE A 493 23.39 5.08 -16.86
C ILE A 493 24.66 5.21 -16.02
N GLY A 494 24.77 4.41 -14.98
CA GLY A 494 25.96 4.29 -14.11
C GLY A 494 26.12 5.45 -13.13
N THR A 495 26.20 6.69 -13.60
CA THR A 495 26.30 7.88 -12.75
C THR A 495 24.91 8.48 -12.52
N PRO A 496 24.48 8.68 -11.26
CA PRO A 496 23.17 9.29 -10.94
C PRO A 496 23.00 10.68 -11.57
N PRO A 497 21.79 11.05 -12.02
CA PRO A 497 21.53 12.33 -12.73
C PRO A 497 21.98 13.59 -11.96
N TRP A 498 21.93 13.57 -10.65
CA TRP A 498 22.30 14.69 -9.76
C TRP A 498 23.80 14.73 -9.40
N MET A 499 24.60 13.78 -9.89
CA MET A 499 26.02 13.72 -9.59
C MET A 499 26.86 14.39 -10.70
N PRO A 500 27.99 15.02 -10.33
CA PRO A 500 28.92 15.56 -11.34
C PRO A 500 29.41 14.47 -12.31
N GLY A 501 29.43 14.79 -13.61
CA GLY A 501 29.84 13.85 -14.66
C GLY A 501 28.72 12.97 -15.21
N ALA A 502 27.50 13.07 -14.71
CA ALA A 502 26.35 12.40 -15.31
C ALA A 502 26.11 12.91 -16.73
N THR A 503 25.95 12.00 -17.66
CA THR A 503 25.67 12.33 -19.07
C THR A 503 24.28 11.84 -19.44
N ALA A 504 23.42 12.78 -19.84
CA ALA A 504 22.08 12.46 -20.29
C ALA A 504 22.07 12.01 -21.75
N SER A 505 21.23 11.05 -22.05
CA SER A 505 20.83 10.67 -23.42
C SER A 505 19.39 11.12 -23.65
N ALA A 506 19.14 11.84 -24.73
CA ALA A 506 17.79 12.24 -25.08
C ALA A 506 16.96 11.01 -25.48
N ALA A 507 15.76 10.93 -24.95
CA ALA A 507 14.78 9.94 -25.35
C ALA A 507 13.93 10.43 -26.54
N THR A 508 13.35 9.49 -27.27
CA THR A 508 12.31 9.72 -28.25
C THR A 508 11.05 8.98 -27.84
N ALA A 509 9.87 9.47 -28.26
CA ALA A 509 8.65 8.70 -28.18
C ALA A 509 8.72 7.48 -29.10
N VAL A 510 8.19 6.35 -28.69
CA VAL A 510 8.24 5.09 -29.48
C VAL A 510 7.39 5.18 -30.74
N ASP A 511 6.28 5.89 -30.69
CA ASP A 511 5.40 6.17 -31.86
C ASP A 511 5.92 7.32 -32.77
N GLY A 512 6.95 8.05 -32.32
CA GLY A 512 7.65 9.09 -33.06
C GLY A 512 7.33 10.52 -32.65
N ASN A 513 6.31 10.77 -31.83
CA ASN A 513 5.91 12.11 -31.41
C ASN A 513 5.65 12.19 -29.93
N PHE A 514 6.05 13.28 -29.28
CA PHE A 514 5.64 13.66 -27.95
C PHE A 514 4.37 14.52 -28.06
N ASP A 515 3.19 13.94 -28.01
CA ASP A 515 1.93 14.66 -28.26
C ASP A 515 0.77 14.25 -27.31
N THR A 516 0.98 13.25 -26.45
CA THR A 516 -0.02 12.81 -25.49
C THR A 516 0.46 12.89 -24.04
N PRO A 517 -0.47 12.95 -23.07
CA PRO A 517 -0.10 12.93 -21.65
C PRO A 517 0.52 11.60 -21.17
N VAL A 518 0.41 10.54 -21.97
CA VAL A 518 0.98 9.23 -21.65
C VAL A 518 1.81 8.76 -22.84
N GLU A 519 3.12 8.69 -22.67
CA GLU A 519 4.07 8.33 -23.73
C GLU A 519 4.90 7.12 -23.33
N VAL A 520 5.18 6.25 -24.29
CA VAL A 520 6.26 5.28 -24.17
C VAL A 520 7.52 5.88 -24.79
N VAL A 521 8.53 6.04 -23.94
CA VAL A 521 9.79 6.68 -24.32
C VAL A 521 10.91 5.65 -24.45
N GLN A 522 11.89 5.93 -25.34
CA GLN A 522 13.08 5.11 -25.51
C GLN A 522 14.34 5.97 -25.59
N ALA A 523 15.40 5.54 -24.91
CA ALA A 523 16.70 6.23 -24.91
C ALA A 523 17.86 5.25 -25.13
N PRO A 524 18.82 5.53 -26.04
CA PRO A 524 20.02 4.72 -26.17
C PRO A 524 21.01 5.07 -25.06
N LEU A 525 21.48 4.08 -24.33
CA LEU A 525 22.46 4.22 -23.24
C LEU A 525 23.69 3.40 -23.54
N SER A 526 24.88 3.99 -23.41
CA SER A 526 26.15 3.31 -23.67
C SER A 526 26.73 2.71 -22.39
N THR A 527 27.11 1.44 -22.42
CA THR A 527 27.83 0.78 -21.32
C THR A 527 29.34 1.04 -21.33
N THR A 528 29.82 1.88 -22.25
CA THR A 528 31.25 2.23 -22.34
C THR A 528 31.77 2.82 -21.04
N GLY A 529 32.85 2.24 -20.51
CA GLY A 529 33.47 2.69 -19.26
C GLY A 529 32.82 2.17 -17.99
N LEU A 530 31.69 1.47 -18.07
CA LEU A 530 31.11 0.82 -16.91
C LEU A 530 31.90 -0.44 -16.55
N PRO A 531 32.23 -0.66 -15.26
CA PRO A 531 32.82 -1.91 -14.81
C PRO A 531 31.84 -3.09 -14.96
N LEU A 532 32.37 -4.31 -14.89
CA LEU A 532 31.53 -5.50 -14.83
C LEU A 532 30.68 -5.49 -13.55
N GLY A 533 29.43 -5.89 -13.66
CA GLY A 533 28.49 -5.96 -12.55
C GLY A 533 27.15 -5.31 -12.86
N ARG A 534 26.32 -5.20 -11.82
CA ARG A 534 25.01 -4.55 -11.90
C ARG A 534 25.12 -3.04 -11.74
N HIS A 535 24.43 -2.30 -12.59
CA HIS A 535 24.32 -0.85 -12.57
C HIS A 535 22.88 -0.42 -12.59
N LEU A 536 22.64 0.85 -12.25
CA LEU A 536 21.36 1.53 -12.41
C LEU A 536 21.39 2.36 -13.70
N ALA A 537 20.26 2.42 -14.34
CA ALA A 537 19.91 3.41 -15.35
C ALA A 537 18.71 4.20 -14.86
N TRP A 538 18.73 5.52 -15.01
CA TRP A 538 17.66 6.42 -14.59
C TRP A 538 16.95 7.01 -15.78
N VAL A 539 15.71 7.44 -15.56
CA VAL A 539 14.91 8.17 -16.54
C VAL A 539 14.07 9.22 -15.82
N GLN A 540 13.89 10.36 -16.47
CA GLN A 540 13.04 11.46 -16.05
C GLN A 540 12.31 12.03 -17.27
N ALA A 541 11.03 12.33 -17.11
CA ALA A 541 10.22 12.96 -18.15
C ALA A 541 9.84 14.39 -17.75
N ARG A 542 9.55 15.19 -18.77
CA ARG A 542 9.12 16.58 -18.66
C ARG A 542 7.88 16.79 -19.51
N ASP A 543 6.92 17.54 -19.01
CA ASP A 543 5.70 17.92 -19.71
C ASP A 543 5.84 19.19 -20.58
N ALA A 544 4.75 19.56 -21.26
CA ALA A 544 4.68 20.75 -22.11
C ALA A 544 4.73 22.08 -21.34
N ASP A 545 4.41 22.08 -20.06
CA ASP A 545 4.56 23.23 -19.17
C ASP A 545 5.97 23.32 -18.56
N ALA A 546 6.91 22.52 -19.07
CA ALA A 546 8.31 22.43 -18.64
C ALA A 546 8.47 21.97 -17.17
N GLN A 547 7.55 21.17 -16.66
CA GLN A 547 7.63 20.57 -15.33
C GLN A 547 8.30 19.20 -15.39
N ASP A 548 9.29 18.97 -14.57
CA ASP A 548 9.95 17.68 -14.43
C ASP A 548 9.20 16.79 -13.45
N GLY A 549 9.06 15.50 -13.78
CA GLY A 549 8.62 14.49 -12.84
C GLY A 549 9.77 13.89 -12.00
N PRO A 550 9.46 13.04 -11.01
CA PRO A 550 10.49 12.36 -10.22
C PRO A 550 11.24 11.31 -11.08
N TRP A 551 12.51 11.06 -10.72
CA TRP A 551 13.29 10.00 -11.38
C TRP A 551 12.73 8.63 -11.11
N SER A 552 12.78 7.76 -12.13
CA SER A 552 12.61 6.32 -12.02
C SER A 552 13.87 5.61 -12.47
N ALA A 553 13.98 4.30 -12.19
CA ALA A 553 15.20 3.55 -12.50
C ALA A 553 14.92 2.12 -12.95
N GLY A 554 15.90 1.56 -13.67
CA GLY A 554 15.98 0.15 -14.06
C GLY A 554 17.35 -0.43 -13.79
N PHE A 555 17.46 -1.75 -13.64
CA PHE A 555 18.73 -2.44 -13.55
C PHE A 555 19.28 -2.83 -14.92
N ILE A 556 20.60 -2.74 -15.06
CA ILE A 556 21.39 -3.28 -16.16
C ILE A 556 22.58 -4.04 -15.60
N THR A 557 22.92 -5.16 -16.20
CA THR A 557 24.13 -5.94 -15.86
C THR A 557 25.12 -5.85 -17.00
N VAL A 558 26.32 -5.35 -16.74
CA VAL A 558 27.45 -5.44 -17.67
C VAL A 558 28.22 -6.70 -17.38
N ALA A 559 28.29 -7.62 -18.33
CA ALA A 559 28.83 -8.95 -18.14
C ALA A 559 29.95 -9.27 -19.15
N ASP A 560 30.94 -10.06 -18.71
CA ASP A 560 31.96 -10.63 -19.60
C ASP A 560 31.32 -11.65 -20.56
N ALA A 561 31.75 -11.67 -21.83
CA ALA A 561 31.23 -12.57 -22.84
C ALA A 561 31.31 -14.07 -22.45
N ASN A 562 32.35 -14.46 -21.68
CA ASN A 562 32.49 -15.83 -21.22
C ASN A 562 31.61 -16.16 -19.99
N SER A 563 31.05 -15.15 -19.37
CA SER A 563 30.15 -15.31 -18.20
C SER A 563 28.68 -15.42 -18.56
N ILE A 564 28.33 -15.22 -19.82
CA ILE A 564 26.95 -15.25 -20.33
C ILE A 564 26.83 -16.12 -21.58
N GLY A 565 25.67 -16.70 -21.82
CA GLY A 565 25.28 -17.33 -23.08
C GLY A 565 23.88 -16.87 -23.49
N THR A 566 23.50 -17.18 -24.72
CA THR A 566 22.17 -16.83 -25.27
C THR A 566 21.30 -18.07 -25.35
N LEU A 567 20.09 -17.98 -24.83
CA LEU A 567 19.02 -18.98 -25.00
C LEU A 567 17.94 -18.38 -25.90
N SER A 568 17.65 -19.07 -27.00
CA SER A 568 16.62 -18.65 -27.95
C SER A 568 15.73 -19.82 -28.34
N GLY A 569 14.60 -19.55 -28.97
CA GLY A 569 13.71 -20.59 -29.48
C GLY A 569 12.37 -20.01 -29.94
N THR A 570 11.46 -20.89 -30.32
CA THR A 570 10.11 -20.51 -30.71
C THR A 570 9.07 -21.17 -29.79
N VAL A 571 7.97 -20.43 -29.52
CA VAL A 571 6.81 -20.93 -28.80
C VAL A 571 5.65 -21.11 -29.77
N ARG A 572 5.07 -22.32 -29.84
CA ARG A 572 3.99 -22.69 -30.77
C ARG A 572 2.85 -23.40 -30.04
N SER A 573 1.67 -23.32 -30.66
CA SER A 573 0.50 -24.10 -30.22
C SER A 573 0.66 -25.57 -30.66
N VAL A 574 0.44 -26.52 -29.73
CA VAL A 574 0.38 -27.96 -30.06
C VAL A 574 -0.75 -28.25 -31.04
N ALA A 575 -1.92 -27.66 -30.84
CA ALA A 575 -3.11 -27.93 -31.63
C ALA A 575 -3.01 -27.43 -33.09
N THR A 576 -2.36 -26.28 -33.33
CA THR A 576 -2.37 -25.61 -34.63
C THR A 576 -0.99 -25.52 -35.30
N GLY A 577 0.08 -25.73 -34.55
CA GLY A 577 1.46 -25.49 -34.98
C GLY A 577 1.81 -24.00 -35.18
N LEU A 578 0.85 -23.09 -34.99
CA LEU A 578 1.04 -21.66 -35.21
C LEU A 578 1.89 -21.06 -34.10
N PRO A 579 2.67 -20.01 -34.40
CA PRO A 579 3.44 -19.31 -33.40
C PRO A 579 2.53 -18.59 -32.40
N ILE A 580 2.98 -18.53 -31.14
CA ILE A 580 2.29 -17.79 -30.04
C ILE A 580 3.07 -16.53 -29.74
N ALA A 581 2.51 -15.38 -30.11
CA ALA A 581 3.05 -14.07 -29.80
C ALA A 581 2.72 -13.69 -28.35
N GLY A 582 3.62 -12.93 -27.68
CA GLY A 582 3.40 -12.46 -26.31
C GLY A 582 3.47 -13.57 -25.24
N ALA A 583 3.92 -14.79 -25.58
CA ALA A 583 4.20 -15.82 -24.59
C ALA A 583 5.35 -15.36 -23.67
N GLN A 584 5.15 -15.52 -22.37
CA GLN A 584 6.13 -15.15 -21.35
C GLN A 584 7.07 -16.33 -21.08
N PHE A 585 8.31 -16.18 -21.47
CA PHE A 585 9.39 -17.08 -21.09
C PHE A 585 10.06 -16.57 -19.80
N GLY A 586 10.34 -17.46 -18.85
CA GLY A 586 11.03 -17.16 -17.60
C GLY A 586 12.13 -18.16 -17.29
N ALA A 587 13.31 -17.68 -16.85
CA ALA A 587 14.43 -18.48 -16.37
C ALA A 587 14.99 -17.81 -15.11
N ALA A 588 14.71 -18.35 -13.93
CA ALA A 588 14.94 -17.68 -12.64
C ALA A 588 14.28 -16.29 -12.61
N SER A 589 15.03 -15.20 -12.42
CA SER A 589 14.53 -13.82 -12.46
C SER A 589 14.42 -13.22 -13.86
N TYR A 590 15.01 -13.88 -14.87
CA TYR A 590 15.06 -13.38 -16.25
C TYR A 590 13.78 -13.68 -17.01
N ARG A 591 13.32 -12.74 -17.80
CA ARG A 591 12.08 -12.83 -18.59
C ARG A 591 12.33 -12.44 -20.04
N ALA A 592 11.55 -13.04 -20.95
CA ALA A 592 11.43 -12.63 -22.34
C ALA A 592 9.98 -12.80 -22.78
N LEU A 593 9.56 -12.02 -23.76
CA LEU A 593 8.30 -12.19 -24.48
C LEU A 593 8.60 -12.69 -25.89
N THR A 594 7.74 -13.55 -26.42
CA THR A 594 7.82 -13.93 -27.81
C THR A 594 7.29 -12.81 -28.72
N ASP A 595 7.95 -12.62 -29.84
CA ASP A 595 7.51 -11.72 -30.90
C ASP A 595 6.33 -12.30 -31.73
N GLY A 596 5.92 -11.58 -32.79
CA GLY A 596 4.85 -12.01 -33.70
C GLY A 596 5.10 -13.32 -34.45
N THR A 597 6.35 -13.81 -34.47
CA THR A 597 6.73 -15.11 -35.07
C THR A 597 6.85 -16.21 -33.99
N GLY A 598 6.52 -15.90 -32.76
CA GLY A 598 6.67 -16.78 -31.60
C GLY A 598 8.12 -16.92 -31.12
N HIS A 599 9.06 -16.16 -31.66
CA HIS A 599 10.48 -16.25 -31.30
C HIS A 599 10.75 -15.48 -30.01
N TYR A 600 11.61 -16.06 -29.16
CA TYR A 600 12.19 -15.39 -28.00
C TYR A 600 13.72 -15.54 -28.00
N GLU A 601 14.39 -14.55 -27.46
CA GLU A 601 15.82 -14.58 -27.22
C GLU A 601 16.13 -13.98 -25.86
N ARG A 602 17.05 -14.61 -25.08
CA ARG A 602 17.43 -14.17 -23.77
C ARG A 602 18.91 -14.43 -23.48
N ARG A 603 19.65 -13.41 -23.09
CA ARG A 603 20.97 -13.57 -22.48
C ARG A 603 20.80 -14.01 -21.03
N LEU A 604 21.59 -14.99 -20.64
CA LEU A 604 21.57 -15.57 -19.29
C LEU A 604 23.00 -15.76 -18.80
N PRO A 605 23.29 -15.55 -17.51
CA PRO A 605 24.56 -15.98 -16.90
C PRO A 605 24.81 -17.48 -17.10
N VAL A 606 26.08 -17.88 -17.11
CA VAL A 606 26.46 -19.30 -17.11
C VAL A 606 25.82 -20.00 -15.92
N GLY A 607 25.14 -21.12 -16.18
CA GLY A 607 24.45 -21.88 -15.13
C GLY A 607 23.41 -22.84 -15.68
N ALA A 608 22.74 -23.55 -14.77
CA ALA A 608 21.64 -24.44 -15.09
C ALA A 608 20.32 -23.75 -14.70
N TYR A 609 19.38 -23.72 -15.65
CA TYR A 609 18.08 -23.06 -15.48
C TYR A 609 16.95 -24.05 -15.75
N GLN A 610 15.92 -23.99 -14.95
CA GLN A 610 14.66 -24.67 -15.22
C GLN A 610 13.64 -23.65 -15.72
N PRO A 611 13.48 -23.47 -17.06
CA PRO A 611 12.62 -22.44 -17.58
C PRO A 611 11.13 -22.71 -17.34
N THR A 612 10.36 -21.63 -17.30
CA THR A 612 8.90 -21.65 -17.33
C THR A 612 8.40 -20.89 -18.54
N VAL A 613 7.25 -21.28 -19.08
CA VAL A 613 6.59 -20.54 -20.15
C VAL A 613 5.10 -20.49 -19.86
N SER A 614 4.48 -19.33 -20.15
CA SER A 614 3.03 -19.12 -20.04
C SER A 614 2.55 -18.19 -21.16
N ALA A 615 1.33 -18.38 -21.57
CA ALA A 615 0.64 -17.46 -22.50
C ALA A 615 -0.85 -17.44 -22.15
N PRO A 616 -1.57 -16.31 -22.41
CA PRO A 616 -3.02 -16.28 -22.29
C PRO A 616 -3.67 -17.44 -23.05
N GLU A 617 -4.67 -18.09 -22.46
CA GLU A 617 -5.39 -19.23 -23.03
C GLU A 617 -4.57 -20.52 -23.27
N PHE A 618 -3.32 -20.58 -22.81
CA PHE A 618 -2.46 -21.76 -22.88
C PHE A 618 -2.04 -22.23 -21.49
N GLU A 619 -1.76 -23.55 -21.41
CA GLU A 619 -1.19 -24.13 -20.19
C GLU A 619 0.20 -23.61 -19.92
N SER A 620 0.44 -23.13 -18.72
CA SER A 620 1.79 -22.83 -18.25
C SER A 620 2.59 -24.10 -18.05
N GLN A 621 3.85 -24.11 -18.46
CA GLN A 621 4.73 -25.26 -18.37
C GLN A 621 6.03 -24.92 -17.66
N THR A 622 6.52 -25.85 -16.85
CA THR A 622 7.91 -25.88 -16.37
C THR A 622 8.69 -26.87 -17.25
N LEU A 623 9.76 -26.39 -17.83
CA LEU A 623 10.54 -27.14 -18.83
C LEU A 623 11.73 -27.89 -18.20
N PRO A 624 12.32 -28.86 -18.90
CA PRO A 624 13.55 -29.50 -18.49
C PRO A 624 14.68 -28.48 -18.28
N THR A 625 15.63 -28.83 -17.40
CA THR A 625 16.79 -27.98 -17.12
C THR A 625 17.65 -27.79 -18.37
N VAL A 626 17.98 -26.54 -18.68
CA VAL A 626 18.89 -26.13 -19.76
C VAL A 626 20.17 -25.58 -19.15
N SER A 627 21.31 -26.02 -19.66
CA SER A 627 22.63 -25.50 -19.26
C SER A 627 23.07 -24.39 -20.20
N ILE A 628 23.37 -23.23 -19.64
CA ILE A 628 23.91 -22.08 -20.36
C ILE A 628 25.44 -22.09 -20.24
N VAL A 629 26.10 -22.04 -21.36
CA VAL A 629 27.56 -22.05 -21.47
C VAL A 629 28.05 -20.70 -22.01
N GLY A 630 29.09 -20.16 -21.41
CA GLY A 630 29.65 -18.86 -21.76
C GLY A 630 30.07 -18.76 -23.23
N GLY A 631 29.71 -17.64 -23.87
CA GLY A 631 30.00 -17.37 -25.29
C GLY A 631 29.22 -18.26 -26.27
N SER A 632 28.27 -19.08 -25.80
CA SER A 632 27.55 -20.04 -26.65
C SER A 632 26.06 -19.68 -26.75
N ALA A 633 25.46 -20.09 -27.88
CA ALA A 633 24.00 -20.05 -28.04
C ALA A 633 23.39 -21.46 -27.80
N ALA A 634 22.28 -21.51 -27.11
CA ALA A 634 21.46 -22.71 -26.95
C ALA A 634 20.07 -22.43 -27.53
N THR A 635 19.42 -23.46 -28.08
CA THR A 635 18.06 -23.36 -28.63
C THR A 635 17.10 -24.25 -27.84
N LEU A 636 15.92 -23.73 -27.52
CA LEU A 636 14.85 -24.46 -26.85
C LEU A 636 13.50 -24.06 -27.48
N ASP A 637 13.01 -24.91 -28.39
CA ASP A 637 11.66 -24.75 -28.96
C ASP A 637 10.62 -25.33 -28.03
N ILE A 638 9.48 -24.66 -27.89
CA ILE A 638 8.45 -24.92 -26.89
C ILE A 638 7.09 -25.06 -27.58
N SER A 639 6.34 -26.08 -27.19
CA SER A 639 4.96 -26.26 -27.65
C SER A 639 4.01 -26.22 -26.46
N LEU A 640 3.01 -25.32 -26.51
CA LEU A 640 2.01 -25.15 -25.47
C LEU A 640 0.67 -25.75 -25.89
N TYR A 641 0.00 -26.40 -24.94
CA TYR A 641 -1.38 -26.83 -25.07
C TYR A 641 -2.32 -25.68 -24.79
N ALA A 642 -3.34 -25.46 -25.62
CA ALA A 642 -4.40 -24.52 -25.33
C ALA A 642 -5.24 -24.97 -24.14
N LEU A 643 -5.81 -24.03 -23.38
CA LEU A 643 -6.83 -24.32 -22.38
C LEU A 643 -8.16 -24.62 -23.06
N CYS A 644 -8.94 -25.56 -22.49
CA CYS A 644 -10.22 -25.97 -23.04
C CYS A 644 -11.38 -25.24 -22.37
N ASP A 645 -12.39 -24.85 -23.15
CA ASP A 645 -13.61 -24.25 -22.61
C ASP A 645 -14.35 -25.23 -21.72
N ARG A 646 -14.70 -24.83 -20.52
CA ARG A 646 -15.50 -25.56 -19.55
C ARG A 646 -16.87 -24.93 -19.33
N LEU A 647 -16.93 -23.61 -19.44
CA LEU A 647 -18.17 -22.85 -19.41
C LEU A 647 -17.96 -21.57 -20.22
N THR A 648 -18.91 -21.24 -21.09
CA THR A 648 -18.89 -19.98 -21.84
C THR A 648 -20.30 -19.41 -21.88
N VAL A 649 -20.47 -18.14 -21.56
CA VAL A 649 -21.74 -17.42 -21.69
C VAL A 649 -21.48 -15.95 -22.06
N ASP A 650 -22.25 -15.48 -23.03
CA ASP A 650 -22.16 -14.15 -23.62
C ASP A 650 -23.42 -13.29 -23.44
N ALA A 651 -24.34 -13.70 -22.59
CA ALA A 651 -25.65 -13.08 -22.37
C ALA A 651 -26.56 -12.94 -23.63
N GLU A 652 -26.02 -13.01 -24.82
CA GLU A 652 -26.80 -12.87 -26.08
C GLU A 652 -27.80 -14.02 -26.25
N ASN A 653 -27.44 -15.22 -25.81
CA ASN A 653 -28.22 -16.43 -25.92
C ASN A 653 -29.01 -16.80 -24.63
N GLY A 654 -29.26 -15.79 -23.78
CA GLY A 654 -29.94 -15.94 -22.49
C GLY A 654 -29.03 -16.41 -21.36
N ASN A 655 -29.59 -16.79 -20.24
CA ASN A 655 -28.84 -17.04 -19.00
C ASN A 655 -28.08 -18.39 -18.97
N GLN A 656 -28.24 -19.25 -19.96
CA GLN A 656 -27.55 -20.54 -20.15
C GLN A 656 -27.35 -21.35 -18.84
N ASN A 657 -28.40 -21.47 -18.04
CA ASN A 657 -28.45 -22.15 -16.73
C ASN A 657 -27.76 -21.44 -15.58
N TRP A 658 -27.33 -20.18 -15.73
CA TRP A 658 -26.96 -19.35 -14.58
C TRP A 658 -28.21 -19.07 -13.73
N THR A 659 -28.02 -18.98 -12.43
CA THR A 659 -29.10 -18.75 -11.46
C THR A 659 -28.98 -17.33 -10.92
N PRO A 660 -29.78 -16.37 -11.43
CA PRO A 660 -29.83 -15.03 -10.89
C PRO A 660 -30.74 -14.95 -9.66
N GLN A 661 -30.31 -14.27 -8.63
CA GLN A 661 -31.17 -13.77 -7.58
C GLN A 661 -31.74 -12.42 -8.05
N LEU A 662 -33.07 -12.27 -8.06
CA LEU A 662 -33.68 -11.01 -8.48
C LEU A 662 -33.16 -9.81 -7.67
N PRO A 663 -32.91 -8.66 -8.30
CA PRO A 663 -33.25 -8.27 -9.66
C PRO A 663 -32.22 -8.63 -10.75
N TRP A 664 -31.13 -9.41 -10.47
CA TRP A 664 -30.20 -9.82 -11.52
C TRP A 664 -30.93 -10.31 -12.74
N ALA A 665 -30.66 -9.74 -13.89
CA ALA A 665 -31.25 -10.11 -15.17
C ALA A 665 -30.32 -9.77 -16.35
N ILE A 666 -30.66 -10.24 -17.52
CA ILE A 666 -30.02 -9.84 -18.77
C ILE A 666 -30.77 -8.63 -19.32
N THR A 667 -30.04 -7.59 -19.68
CA THR A 667 -30.56 -6.36 -20.28
C THR A 667 -29.71 -5.92 -21.48
N SER A 668 -30.15 -4.88 -22.18
CA SER A 668 -29.29 -4.22 -23.17
C SER A 668 -28.07 -3.63 -22.46
N ALA A 669 -26.90 -4.01 -22.92
CA ALA A 669 -25.64 -3.54 -22.36
C ALA A 669 -25.49 -2.01 -22.58
N PRO A 670 -24.77 -1.29 -21.70
CA PRO A 670 -24.26 0.03 -22.01
C PRO A 670 -23.42 0.01 -23.28
N THR A 671 -23.29 1.15 -23.96
CA THR A 671 -22.56 1.26 -25.24
C THR A 671 -21.08 0.87 -25.13
N THR A 672 -20.54 0.74 -23.94
CA THR A 672 -19.16 0.35 -23.61
C THR A 672 -18.96 -1.17 -23.55
N GLN A 673 -20.02 -1.99 -23.55
CA GLN A 673 -19.93 -3.44 -23.54
C GLN A 673 -19.69 -4.02 -24.92
N THR A 674 -19.08 -5.23 -24.98
CA THR A 674 -19.02 -6.01 -26.23
C THR A 674 -20.34 -6.75 -26.41
N GLY A 675 -20.87 -6.76 -27.61
CA GLY A 675 -22.17 -7.35 -27.89
C GLY A 675 -23.33 -6.36 -27.67
N SER A 676 -24.54 -6.87 -27.41
CA SER A 676 -25.75 -6.08 -27.22
C SER A 676 -26.39 -6.25 -25.84
N ARG A 677 -26.00 -7.27 -25.08
CA ARG A 677 -26.60 -7.68 -23.80
C ARG A 677 -25.54 -8.02 -22.76
N ALA A 678 -25.87 -7.82 -21.49
CA ALA A 678 -25.05 -8.22 -20.36
C ALA A 678 -25.93 -8.64 -19.17
N PHE A 679 -25.37 -9.37 -18.22
CA PHE A 679 -25.99 -9.56 -16.92
C PHE A 679 -25.77 -8.31 -16.05
N THR A 680 -26.84 -7.86 -15.38
CA THR A 680 -26.74 -6.76 -14.41
C THR A 680 -27.63 -7.03 -13.19
N ASP A 681 -27.22 -6.47 -12.05
CA ASP A 681 -28.02 -6.45 -10.81
C ASP A 681 -29.16 -5.42 -10.86
N SER A 682 -29.14 -4.50 -11.81
CA SER A 682 -30.00 -3.31 -11.90
C SER A 682 -30.63 -3.11 -13.30
N PRO A 683 -31.41 -4.10 -13.82
CA PRO A 683 -31.90 -4.10 -15.20
C PRO A 683 -32.90 -3.00 -15.54
N SER A 684 -33.39 -2.23 -14.56
CA SER A 684 -34.46 -1.26 -14.72
C SER A 684 -34.10 0.17 -14.23
N GLY A 685 -32.80 0.46 -14.11
CA GLY A 685 -32.28 1.71 -13.60
C GLY A 685 -31.34 1.46 -12.40
N ASN A 686 -31.12 2.45 -11.56
CA ASN A 686 -30.18 2.33 -10.45
C ASN A 686 -30.51 1.16 -9.52
N TYR A 687 -29.45 0.53 -8.97
CA TYR A 687 -29.62 -0.56 -7.98
C TYR A 687 -30.26 -0.05 -6.67
N GLY A 688 -30.66 -0.96 -5.80
CA GLY A 688 -31.25 -0.64 -4.50
C GLY A 688 -30.24 -0.69 -3.35
N ASN A 689 -30.61 -0.09 -2.23
CA ASN A 689 -29.84 -0.13 -0.98
C ASN A 689 -29.95 -1.47 -0.26
N SER A 690 -28.93 -1.80 0.55
CA SER A 690 -28.87 -2.98 1.42
C SER A 690 -29.04 -4.31 0.66
N LEU A 691 -28.52 -4.38 -0.57
CA LEU A 691 -28.56 -5.58 -1.39
C LEU A 691 -27.45 -6.57 -0.98
N ASN A 692 -27.74 -7.85 -1.13
CA ASN A 692 -26.76 -8.92 -1.08
C ASN A 692 -27.27 -10.04 -2.01
N LEU A 693 -26.96 -9.90 -3.29
CA LEU A 693 -27.57 -10.66 -4.37
C LEU A 693 -26.50 -11.32 -5.23
N SER A 694 -26.76 -12.47 -5.79
CA SER A 694 -25.77 -13.21 -6.59
C SER A 694 -26.34 -13.69 -7.92
N LEU A 695 -25.47 -13.66 -8.94
CA LEU A 695 -25.59 -14.43 -10.17
C LEU A 695 -24.65 -15.63 -10.06
N THR A 696 -25.18 -16.85 -10.04
CA THR A 696 -24.43 -18.08 -9.77
C THR A 696 -24.39 -18.99 -10.99
N SER A 697 -23.19 -19.51 -11.30
CA SER A 697 -23.00 -20.44 -12.41
C SER A 697 -23.73 -21.79 -12.19
N PRO A 698 -24.02 -22.56 -13.25
CA PRO A 698 -24.27 -23.99 -13.11
C PRO A 698 -23.06 -24.68 -12.46
N ALA A 699 -23.23 -25.94 -12.06
CA ALA A 699 -22.12 -26.78 -11.64
C ALA A 699 -21.15 -27.01 -12.80
N ILE A 700 -19.85 -26.86 -12.54
CA ILE A 700 -18.79 -27.02 -13.53
C ILE A 700 -17.98 -28.26 -13.12
N ASP A 701 -17.96 -29.29 -13.96
CA ASP A 701 -17.10 -30.43 -13.74
C ASP A 701 -15.68 -30.15 -14.26
N LEU A 702 -14.76 -30.04 -13.33
CA LEU A 702 -13.35 -29.82 -13.58
C LEU A 702 -12.49 -31.04 -13.20
N SER A 703 -13.10 -32.23 -13.08
CA SER A 703 -12.38 -33.48 -12.79
C SER A 703 -11.35 -33.78 -13.89
N GLY A 704 -10.08 -33.89 -13.50
CA GLY A 704 -8.94 -34.09 -14.42
C GLY A 704 -8.45 -32.81 -15.10
N TYR A 705 -9.04 -31.66 -14.80
CA TYR A 705 -8.61 -30.37 -15.31
C TYR A 705 -7.81 -29.59 -14.23
N GLN A 706 -6.85 -28.79 -14.68
CA GLN A 706 -5.98 -27.97 -13.86
C GLN A 706 -5.76 -26.61 -14.51
N GLN A 707 -5.12 -25.69 -13.79
CA GLN A 707 -4.87 -24.32 -14.25
C GLN A 707 -6.17 -23.64 -14.71
N VAL A 708 -7.16 -23.69 -13.84
CA VAL A 708 -8.48 -23.11 -14.10
C VAL A 708 -8.37 -21.60 -14.13
N VAL A 709 -8.91 -21.00 -15.21
CA VAL A 709 -8.98 -19.54 -15.39
C VAL A 709 -10.42 -19.14 -15.62
N LEU A 710 -10.89 -18.13 -14.90
CA LEU A 710 -12.13 -17.40 -15.15
C LEU A 710 -11.78 -16.08 -15.84
N SER A 711 -12.42 -15.82 -16.97
CA SER A 711 -12.38 -14.48 -17.59
C SER A 711 -13.79 -13.93 -17.81
N PHE A 712 -13.93 -12.60 -17.75
CA PHE A 712 -15.19 -11.89 -17.99
C PHE A 712 -14.93 -10.42 -18.26
N ASP A 713 -15.90 -9.76 -18.89
CA ASP A 713 -15.90 -8.31 -19.03
C ASP A 713 -16.74 -7.69 -17.91
N SER A 714 -16.25 -6.58 -17.34
CA SER A 714 -16.83 -5.90 -16.18
C SER A 714 -16.96 -4.42 -16.43
N TYR A 715 -18.14 -3.87 -16.17
CA TYR A 715 -18.39 -2.43 -16.04
C TYR A 715 -19.13 -2.19 -14.73
N CYS A 716 -18.55 -1.39 -13.81
CA CYS A 716 -18.97 -1.35 -12.42
C CYS A 716 -19.21 0.12 -11.98
N ASP A 717 -20.38 0.63 -12.30
CA ASP A 717 -20.83 1.99 -11.92
C ASP A 717 -21.57 1.93 -10.59
N THR A 718 -20.83 2.05 -9.50
CA THR A 718 -21.33 1.88 -8.13
C THR A 718 -20.76 2.94 -7.20
N GLU A 719 -21.38 3.17 -6.04
CA GLU A 719 -20.81 4.08 -5.03
C GLU A 719 -19.42 3.61 -4.60
N ALA A 720 -18.41 4.43 -4.93
CA ALA A 720 -17.01 4.07 -4.73
C ALA A 720 -16.68 3.83 -3.23
N GLY A 721 -16.14 2.66 -2.94
CA GLY A 721 -15.72 2.28 -1.59
C GLY A 721 -16.83 1.79 -0.66
N TRP A 722 -18.10 1.79 -1.09
CA TRP A 722 -19.26 1.39 -0.29
C TRP A 722 -20.02 0.23 -0.91
N ASP A 723 -20.23 0.26 -2.23
CA ASP A 723 -20.94 -0.78 -2.96
C ASP A 723 -19.98 -1.59 -3.82
N PHE A 724 -20.16 -2.92 -3.82
CA PHE A 724 -19.16 -3.82 -4.36
C PHE A 724 -19.73 -4.93 -5.23
N GLY A 725 -19.14 -5.08 -6.43
CA GLY A 725 -19.20 -6.32 -7.20
C GLY A 725 -18.09 -7.28 -6.74
N ASN A 726 -18.43 -8.50 -6.35
CA ASN A 726 -17.50 -9.51 -5.82
C ASN A 726 -17.54 -10.79 -6.63
N VAL A 727 -16.37 -11.36 -6.98
CA VAL A 727 -16.24 -12.67 -7.59
C VAL A 727 -15.82 -13.69 -6.53
N GLU A 728 -16.57 -14.76 -6.39
CA GLU A 728 -16.35 -15.81 -5.39
C GLU A 728 -16.50 -17.19 -6.02
N THR A 729 -15.81 -18.19 -5.45
CA THR A 729 -15.83 -19.58 -5.94
C THR A 729 -16.28 -20.54 -4.86
N SER A 730 -16.82 -21.67 -5.29
CA SER A 730 -17.20 -22.78 -4.43
C SER A 730 -16.61 -24.10 -4.96
N VAL A 731 -16.12 -24.92 -4.06
CA VAL A 731 -15.59 -26.27 -4.34
C VAL A 731 -16.57 -27.40 -3.95
N ASP A 732 -17.70 -27.04 -3.36
CA ASP A 732 -18.68 -27.95 -2.77
C ASP A 732 -20.12 -27.80 -3.33
N GLY A 733 -20.23 -27.30 -4.57
CA GLY A 733 -21.49 -27.10 -5.25
C GLY A 733 -22.30 -25.91 -4.78
N GLY A 734 -21.68 -24.93 -4.13
CA GLY A 734 -22.34 -23.72 -3.64
C GLY A 734 -22.77 -23.79 -2.18
N SER A 735 -22.37 -24.82 -1.43
CA SER A 735 -22.64 -24.93 0.01
C SER A 735 -21.81 -23.94 0.81
N THR A 736 -20.53 -23.75 0.42
CA THR A 736 -19.65 -22.70 0.97
C THR A 736 -18.99 -21.92 -0.16
N TRP A 737 -18.58 -20.69 0.13
CA TRP A 737 -17.99 -19.77 -0.82
C TRP A 737 -16.68 -19.20 -0.29
N SER A 738 -15.75 -18.94 -1.19
CA SER A 738 -14.49 -18.25 -0.86
C SER A 738 -14.76 -16.83 -0.36
N THR A 739 -13.77 -16.21 0.23
CA THR A 739 -13.69 -14.75 0.28
C THR A 739 -13.62 -14.21 -1.16
N PRO A 740 -13.99 -12.94 -1.41
CA PRO A 740 -13.88 -12.37 -2.75
C PRO A 740 -12.47 -12.49 -3.32
N LEU A 741 -12.34 -13.08 -4.49
CA LEU A 741 -11.09 -13.25 -5.23
C LEU A 741 -10.79 -12.02 -6.10
N TRP A 742 -11.83 -11.29 -6.46
CA TRP A 742 -11.77 -10.04 -7.17
C TRP A 742 -12.95 -9.16 -6.77
N ARG A 743 -12.78 -7.86 -6.86
CA ARG A 743 -13.80 -6.87 -6.45
C ARG A 743 -13.73 -5.63 -7.33
N CYS A 744 -14.89 -5.05 -7.63
CA CYS A 744 -14.99 -3.70 -8.18
C CYS A 744 -15.85 -2.79 -7.29
N SER A 745 -15.62 -1.48 -7.38
CA SER A 745 -16.41 -0.43 -6.73
C SER A 745 -16.06 0.91 -7.39
N GLY A 746 -17.03 1.65 -7.86
CA GLY A 746 -16.84 2.99 -8.46
C GLY A 746 -15.92 3.01 -9.69
N ASP A 747 -15.97 1.97 -10.53
CA ASP A 747 -15.17 1.87 -11.74
C ASP A 747 -16.05 1.75 -13.01
N PRO A 748 -16.60 2.87 -13.51
CA PRO A 748 -17.42 2.90 -14.71
C PRO A 748 -16.57 2.80 -15.99
N THR A 749 -15.59 1.89 -16.00
CA THR A 749 -14.72 1.62 -17.14
C THR A 749 -14.85 0.15 -17.53
N LEU A 750 -15.08 -0.12 -18.80
CA LEU A 750 -15.10 -1.50 -19.29
C LEU A 750 -13.70 -2.11 -19.13
N ARG A 751 -13.64 -3.23 -18.42
CA ARG A 751 -12.40 -4.00 -18.20
C ARG A 751 -12.61 -5.45 -18.52
N HIS A 752 -11.66 -6.05 -19.24
CA HIS A 752 -11.51 -7.49 -19.31
C HIS A 752 -10.76 -7.98 -18.06
N VAL A 753 -11.36 -8.90 -17.31
CA VAL A 753 -10.81 -9.46 -16.08
C VAL A 753 -10.46 -10.94 -16.33
N SER A 754 -9.26 -11.35 -15.88
CA SER A 754 -8.81 -12.76 -15.96
C SER A 754 -8.25 -13.18 -14.60
N LEU A 755 -8.78 -14.25 -14.03
CA LEU A 755 -8.46 -14.74 -12.69
C LEU A 755 -8.01 -16.20 -12.74
N ASN A 756 -6.82 -16.49 -12.22
CA ASN A 756 -6.38 -17.86 -11.98
C ASN A 756 -7.09 -18.42 -10.74
N LEU A 757 -7.71 -19.58 -10.87
CA LEU A 757 -8.52 -20.21 -9.82
C LEU A 757 -7.98 -21.60 -9.43
N PRO A 758 -6.75 -21.69 -8.87
CA PRO A 758 -6.13 -22.99 -8.56
C PRO A 758 -6.91 -23.81 -7.52
N ALA A 759 -7.74 -23.16 -6.70
CA ALA A 759 -8.62 -23.84 -5.75
C ALA A 759 -9.71 -24.70 -6.44
N LEU A 760 -10.00 -24.45 -7.71
CA LEU A 760 -10.96 -25.20 -8.50
C LEU A 760 -10.34 -26.36 -9.29
N ASP A 761 -9.02 -26.54 -9.27
CA ASP A 761 -8.34 -27.65 -9.96
C ASP A 761 -8.85 -29.00 -9.45
N ASN A 762 -9.24 -29.91 -10.39
CA ASN A 762 -9.79 -31.23 -10.10
C ASN A 762 -11.12 -31.25 -9.31
N ILE A 763 -11.87 -30.18 -9.24
CA ILE A 763 -13.16 -30.12 -8.53
C ILE A 763 -14.31 -30.55 -9.47
N SER A 764 -15.04 -31.60 -9.11
CA SER A 764 -16.15 -32.13 -9.92
C SER A 764 -17.45 -31.32 -9.84
N ASN A 765 -17.60 -30.46 -8.85
CA ASN A 765 -18.81 -29.65 -8.61
C ASN A 765 -18.45 -28.23 -8.26
N ALA A 766 -17.57 -27.61 -9.07
CA ALA A 766 -17.14 -26.24 -8.91
C ALA A 766 -18.26 -25.27 -9.29
N ARG A 767 -18.29 -24.10 -8.64
CA ARG A 767 -19.16 -23.00 -9.03
C ARG A 767 -18.41 -21.66 -8.91
N VAL A 768 -18.86 -20.71 -9.72
CA VAL A 768 -18.47 -19.30 -9.65
C VAL A 768 -19.72 -18.46 -9.38
N ARG A 769 -19.62 -17.40 -8.59
CA ARG A 769 -20.69 -16.41 -8.48
C ARG A 769 -20.17 -15.00 -8.55
N PHE A 770 -21.00 -14.13 -9.13
CA PHE A 770 -20.88 -12.68 -9.07
C PHE A 770 -21.85 -12.20 -8.01
N ARG A 771 -21.32 -11.67 -6.89
CA ARG A 771 -22.14 -11.24 -5.74
C ARG A 771 -22.07 -9.74 -5.58
N PHE A 772 -23.22 -9.09 -5.67
CA PHE A 772 -23.37 -7.63 -5.50
C PHE A 772 -23.82 -7.31 -4.09
N THR A 773 -23.14 -6.39 -3.45
CA THR A 773 -23.44 -5.94 -2.08
C THR A 773 -23.47 -4.43 -2.01
N THR A 774 -24.51 -3.84 -1.41
CA THR A 774 -24.69 -2.39 -1.28
C THR A 774 -24.93 -2.00 0.16
N ASP A 775 -24.57 -0.76 0.48
CA ASP A 775 -24.88 -0.15 1.77
C ASP A 775 -26.33 0.43 1.83
N THR A 776 -26.59 1.44 2.64
CA THR A 776 -27.93 1.92 2.92
C THR A 776 -28.29 3.26 2.26
N ASN A 777 -27.39 3.84 1.44
CA ASN A 777 -27.62 5.21 0.98
C ASN A 777 -27.48 5.43 -0.53
N THR A 778 -26.36 5.77 -1.07
CA THR A 778 -26.19 6.19 -2.48
C THR A 778 -26.39 5.02 -3.44
N VAL A 779 -26.96 5.27 -4.61
CA VAL A 779 -27.21 4.26 -5.65
C VAL A 779 -26.83 4.79 -7.02
N ASP A 780 -26.20 3.97 -7.85
CA ASP A 780 -25.77 4.26 -9.21
C ASP A 780 -26.33 3.23 -10.19
N ASP A 781 -25.83 3.19 -11.44
CA ASP A 781 -26.35 2.33 -12.51
C ASP A 781 -26.17 0.84 -12.23
N GLY A 782 -25.06 0.44 -11.61
CA GLY A 782 -24.84 -0.93 -11.17
C GLY A 782 -23.68 -1.64 -11.84
N TRP A 783 -23.63 -2.96 -11.63
CA TRP A 783 -22.55 -3.81 -12.13
C TRP A 783 -23.03 -4.63 -13.33
N TYR A 784 -22.33 -4.52 -14.45
CA TYR A 784 -22.56 -5.29 -15.67
C TYR A 784 -21.44 -6.30 -15.85
N VAL A 785 -21.82 -7.55 -16.16
CA VAL A 785 -20.91 -8.67 -16.40
C VAL A 785 -21.28 -9.37 -17.70
N ASP A 786 -20.28 -9.60 -18.55
CA ASP A 786 -20.48 -10.24 -19.84
C ASP A 786 -19.27 -11.09 -20.25
N ASN A 787 -19.39 -11.85 -21.38
CA ASN A 787 -18.32 -12.69 -21.94
C ASN A 787 -17.64 -13.58 -20.91
N ILE A 788 -18.45 -14.24 -20.06
CA ILE A 788 -17.93 -15.06 -18.96
C ILE A 788 -17.43 -16.39 -19.54
N ARG A 789 -16.15 -16.71 -19.31
CA ARG A 789 -15.52 -17.98 -19.68
C ARG A 789 -14.81 -18.62 -18.49
N VAL A 790 -14.99 -19.93 -18.34
CA VAL A 790 -14.11 -20.76 -17.51
C VAL A 790 -13.39 -21.72 -18.44
N ILE A 791 -12.07 -21.58 -18.47
CA ILE A 791 -11.16 -22.43 -19.26
C ILE A 791 -10.23 -23.18 -18.33
N ALA A 792 -9.75 -24.34 -18.75
CA ALA A 792 -8.88 -25.17 -17.92
C ALA A 792 -7.98 -26.07 -18.78
N GLY A 793 -6.80 -26.38 -18.27
CA GLY A 793 -5.83 -27.30 -18.87
C GLY A 793 -5.83 -28.68 -18.23
N GLY A 794 -4.73 -29.43 -18.41
CA GLY A 794 -4.50 -30.73 -17.82
C GLY A 794 -4.76 -31.90 -18.79
N ALA A 795 -4.57 -33.12 -18.28
CA ALA A 795 -4.59 -34.33 -19.13
C ALA A 795 -5.88 -34.51 -19.92
N ALA A 796 -7.02 -34.16 -19.35
CA ALA A 796 -8.34 -34.27 -20.01
C ALA A 796 -8.46 -33.30 -21.19
N CYS A 797 -7.88 -32.09 -21.10
CA CYS A 797 -7.84 -31.12 -22.19
C CYS A 797 -6.85 -31.55 -23.28
N ARG A 798 -5.64 -31.97 -22.89
CA ARG A 798 -4.58 -32.38 -23.85
C ARG A 798 -4.99 -33.53 -24.74
N SER A 799 -5.78 -34.48 -24.21
CA SER A 799 -6.25 -35.63 -24.98
C SER A 799 -7.14 -35.27 -26.16
N THR A 800 -7.82 -34.13 -26.13
CA THR A 800 -8.66 -33.64 -27.24
C THR A 800 -7.84 -32.94 -28.32
N GLN A 801 -6.63 -32.47 -28.02
CA GLN A 801 -5.77 -31.70 -28.94
C GLN A 801 -4.79 -32.61 -29.72
N THR A 802 -4.47 -33.78 -29.19
CA THR A 802 -3.56 -34.74 -29.84
C THR A 802 -4.29 -35.75 -30.74
N GLY A 803 -5.62 -35.76 -30.70
CA GLY A 803 -6.44 -36.76 -31.44
C GLY A 803 -6.59 -36.57 -32.94
N GLU A 804 -6.28 -35.38 -33.48
CA GLU A 804 -6.46 -35.13 -34.93
C GLU A 804 -5.26 -35.52 -35.80
N PHE A 805 -4.13 -35.91 -35.25
CA PHE A 805 -2.96 -36.35 -36.00
C PHE A 805 -2.71 -37.85 -35.99
N ALA A 806 -3.53 -38.63 -35.30
CA ALA A 806 -3.35 -40.08 -35.20
C ALA A 806 -3.89 -40.88 -36.41
N ASP A 807 -4.73 -40.31 -37.29
CA ASP A 807 -5.42 -41.02 -38.37
C ASP A 807 -5.00 -40.62 -39.79
N GLY A 808 -3.84 -40.04 -39.97
CA GLY A 808 -3.46 -39.47 -41.28
C GLY A 808 -2.22 -40.02 -41.97
N PHE A 809 -1.62 -41.14 -41.53
CA PHE A 809 -0.56 -41.84 -42.26
C PHE A 809 -0.57 -43.37 -41.92
N GLU A 810 -1.34 -44.12 -42.67
CA GLU A 810 -0.97 -45.48 -43.11
C GLU A 810 -0.50 -45.46 -44.57
#